data_21522d79710c6f87af81627f79c375fd
#
_entry.id   21522d79710c6f87af81627f79c375fd
#
_cell.length_a   1.000
_cell.length_b   1.000
_cell.length_c   1.000
_cell.angle_alpha   90.00
_cell.angle_beta   90.00
_cell.angle_gamma   90.00
#
_symmetry.space_group_name_H-M   'P 1'
#
loop_
_entity.id
_entity.type
_entity.pdbx_description
1 polymer ?
#
loop_
_entity_poly.entity_id
_entity_poly.type
_entity_poly.pdbx_seq_one_letter_code
_entity_poly.pdbx_strand_id
1 'polypeptide(L)'
;MQFLKDFNVNKLLFISTLTLFSVIINSYSLKSQIIDNEQAPSNVKWRQINHKKFQLIFPVEFEKSASLLAPQIEGMIENSSQDLKRVPKKISIILHEKHIEQNGFAQLAPRKVEAFSTPGPASDNTEWLPNLVQHELRHVAQFDKLTGKIQGPFFQQLAFALYGLHLPAWYFEGDAVSIETQFSTGGRGRSSAWIMPLRANELSGKEYTFSKNILGSFKDITPSYYTTGYTMNTYLTNHFGYGVKEEIMSNMRANLWRPFNFNIALKMYTNMNSSKLYKATMDSLKSEWKSNEIKSEFQPIIEEKKRYYTNYFLPQTNSSKSIFTLVQSPEFISEIKKIKDGKHETLVKIGYQLTPYFHVNDNFLVWDEIRKNARFGKQTFNIIRILDLKNGKISTLSKNSRFYSPILSPNSQKVYVVHVDENNVSSLLYIDRLTKETKKIVEFEDGILLQQPNINAQETKIVGIGIGPKGTNILEIDLTSGAVSPLFQWSNQEYQRPIYLGNDLVFKAQFEKIDNIYRYSFDEKKIYKISNSAFGAFYPSPGNSQNLLYNEYVYNGYKASILDSSQVIGTEISPKFEVQPLLDSRVEPWIPTDKDLNNSEFEVKNYNPLSHFFNFHSLSLSSNNFENFDNYRPGIFWIANDLLNTTQLKLGYEYDLEIEKDIYSAEISYQKYYPKFNFSYQNRGQIGYAKKQNTQDQYTKFDYREHVYSLEMQIPLSIYRGKTNYSYGINVGTSYQKRYNLSIPTLKGFIDEIAFPLNYQVYFNSNSRRSQMDLVPKWGQNINVIYRHVPFENDLKGYLFAVRTNFYFPGFFTNHGFQARLSYQKNEGRYLGSYDIPMVSGYAHFDSPRVDNTLLLNYRFPISYPDWTIGQLAYIKRFHGYLFADYQNIQDSKGQPISYGIGLSADFNMFKYVLPDFGIGAKLSYINHPSAKQKIVPSFSFNYSY
;
A
#
# COMPACT_ATOMS: atom_id res chain seq x y z
N MET A 1 -12.08 44.20 19.22
CA MET A 1 -11.13 44.19 20.35
C MET A 1 -11.72 43.57 21.64
N GLN A 2 -12.98 43.27 21.67
CA GLN A 2 -13.64 42.58 22.82
C GLN A 2 -13.56 41.06 22.73
N PHE A 3 -13.29 40.52 21.54
CA PHE A 3 -13.16 39.06 21.28
C PHE A 3 -11.85 38.43 21.81
N LEU A 4 -10.87 39.22 22.19
CA LEU A 4 -9.56 38.77 22.68
C LEU A 4 -9.44 38.70 24.23
N LYS A 5 -10.43 39.15 24.99
CA LYS A 5 -10.36 39.15 26.47
C LYS A 5 -10.86 37.88 27.14
N ASP A 6 -11.62 37.03 26.46
CA ASP A 6 -12.15 35.77 27.01
C ASP A 6 -11.40 34.53 26.57
N PHE A 7 -10.26 34.71 25.89
CA PHE A 7 -9.46 33.61 25.42
C PHE A 7 -8.52 33.10 26.54
N ASN A 8 -8.93 32.04 27.22
CA ASN A 8 -8.11 31.41 28.25
C ASN A 8 -6.94 30.67 27.59
N VAL A 9 -5.77 31.33 27.51
CA VAL A 9 -4.53 30.85 26.87
C VAL A 9 -4.13 29.46 27.41
N ASN A 10 -4.42 29.17 28.68
CA ASN A 10 -4.13 27.86 29.28
C ASN A 10 -5.07 26.76 28.74
N LYS A 11 -6.35 27.08 28.46
CA LYS A 11 -7.29 26.18 27.84
C LYS A 11 -6.88 25.89 26.37
N LEU A 12 -6.42 26.92 25.64
CA LEU A 12 -5.92 26.79 24.30
C LEU A 12 -4.62 25.97 24.22
N LEU A 13 -3.67 26.22 25.13
CA LEU A 13 -2.43 25.45 25.25
C LEU A 13 -2.73 23.99 25.66
N PHE A 14 -3.64 23.74 26.56
CA PHE A 14 -4.04 22.40 26.94
C PHE A 14 -4.75 21.67 25.78
N ILE A 15 -5.69 22.32 25.10
CA ILE A 15 -6.36 21.78 23.91
C ILE A 15 -5.37 21.54 22.78
N SER A 16 -4.48 22.50 22.47
CA SER A 16 -3.48 22.33 21.41
C SER A 16 -2.46 21.24 21.76
N THR A 17 -2.07 21.11 23.02
CA THR A 17 -1.18 20.02 23.47
C THR A 17 -1.89 18.67 23.41
N LEU A 18 -3.15 18.58 23.84
CA LEU A 18 -3.97 17.38 23.77
C LEU A 18 -4.30 17.00 22.30
N THR A 19 -4.56 18.00 21.46
CA THR A 19 -4.81 17.82 20.02
C THR A 19 -3.54 17.39 19.30
N LEU A 20 -2.40 18.01 19.60
CA LEU A 20 -1.11 17.60 19.07
C LEU A 20 -0.76 16.17 19.52
N PHE A 21 -1.00 15.84 20.77
CA PHE A 21 -0.79 14.51 21.32
C PHE A 21 -1.75 13.48 20.70
N SER A 22 -3.02 13.83 20.46
CA SER A 22 -4.01 12.99 19.77
C SER A 22 -3.69 12.81 18.29
N VAL A 23 -3.30 13.86 17.57
CA VAL A 23 -2.83 13.79 16.17
C VAL A 23 -1.60 12.90 16.09
N ILE A 24 -0.70 13.07 17.01
CA ILE A 24 0.50 12.23 17.13
C ILE A 24 0.10 10.76 17.37
N ILE A 25 -0.78 10.44 18.29
CA ILE A 25 -1.19 9.07 18.62
C ILE A 25 -1.93 8.37 17.48
N ASN A 26 -2.72 9.09 16.69
CA ASN A 26 -3.51 8.52 15.60
C ASN A 26 -2.83 8.62 14.21
N SER A 27 -1.73 9.36 14.11
CA SER A 27 -0.99 9.57 12.85
C SER A 27 -0.06 8.42 12.46
N TYR A 28 -0.02 7.34 13.22
CA TYR A 28 1.00 6.29 13.05
C TYR A 28 0.41 4.99 12.55
N SER A 29 0.25 4.94 11.24
CA SER A 29 0.22 3.68 10.50
C SER A 29 1.41 3.69 9.53
N LEU A 30 2.52 3.13 9.94
CA LEU A 30 3.56 2.72 9.00
C LEU A 30 2.94 1.75 7.99
N LYS A 31 3.22 1.87 6.71
CA LYS A 31 2.66 0.99 5.66
C LYS A 31 2.89 -0.51 5.92
N SER A 32 3.91 -0.88 6.67
CA SER A 32 4.18 -2.24 7.14
C SER A 32 3.36 -2.64 8.37
N GLN A 33 2.54 -1.73 8.95
CA GLN A 33 1.81 -1.94 10.20
C GLN A 33 0.40 -1.34 10.16
N ILE A 34 -0.18 -1.33 8.97
CA ILE A 34 -1.54 -0.87 8.76
C ILE A 34 -2.47 -1.75 9.61
N ILE A 35 -3.42 -1.12 10.31
CA ILE A 35 -4.60 -1.81 10.81
C ILE A 35 -5.36 -2.29 9.59
N ASP A 36 -5.07 -3.50 9.14
CA ASP A 36 -5.80 -4.13 8.05
C ASP A 36 -7.15 -4.60 8.57
N ASN A 37 -8.21 -3.99 8.07
CA ASN A 37 -9.59 -4.32 8.38
C ASN A 37 -10.25 -5.20 7.30
N GLU A 38 -9.48 -5.72 6.35
CA GLU A 38 -10.00 -6.60 5.31
C GLU A 38 -10.18 -8.03 5.83
N GLN A 39 -11.14 -8.76 5.26
CA GLN A 39 -11.50 -10.11 5.68
C GLN A 39 -11.20 -11.12 4.59
N ALA A 40 -10.91 -12.35 5.02
CA ALA A 40 -10.95 -13.52 4.17
C ALA A 40 -12.41 -13.90 3.81
N PRO A 41 -12.65 -14.64 2.72
CA PRO A 41 -13.98 -15.15 2.40
C PRO A 41 -14.61 -15.93 3.55
N SER A 42 -15.92 -15.77 3.71
CA SER A 42 -16.66 -16.36 4.83
C SER A 42 -16.65 -17.89 4.87
N ASN A 43 -16.39 -18.54 3.75
CA ASN A 43 -16.34 -20.00 3.61
C ASN A 43 -14.99 -20.62 4.01
N VAL A 44 -13.98 -19.82 4.32
CA VAL A 44 -12.67 -20.33 4.76
C VAL A 44 -12.81 -20.98 6.13
N LYS A 45 -12.37 -22.24 6.22
CA LYS A 45 -12.29 -22.99 7.48
C LYS A 45 -10.89 -22.88 8.04
N TRP A 46 -10.79 -22.45 9.29
CA TRP A 46 -9.52 -22.16 9.93
C TRP A 46 -9.08 -23.26 10.88
N ARG A 47 -7.81 -23.60 10.81
CA ARG A 47 -7.08 -24.52 11.70
C ARG A 47 -6.04 -23.74 12.48
N GLN A 48 -5.51 -24.35 13.55
CA GLN A 48 -4.43 -23.78 14.33
C GLN A 48 -3.47 -24.85 14.87
N ILE A 49 -2.22 -24.46 15.01
CA ILE A 49 -1.20 -25.08 15.81
C ILE A 49 -0.92 -24.15 16.99
N ASN A 50 -0.99 -24.67 18.21
CA ASN A 50 -0.85 -23.87 19.41
C ASN A 50 0.38 -24.31 20.20
N HIS A 51 1.47 -23.53 20.12
CA HIS A 51 2.72 -23.74 20.83
C HIS A 51 2.89 -22.71 21.98
N LYS A 52 3.83 -22.98 22.91
CA LYS A 52 4.08 -22.05 24.03
C LYS A 52 4.58 -20.66 23.61
N LYS A 53 5.36 -20.57 22.51
CA LYS A 53 5.95 -19.33 21.96
C LYS A 53 5.10 -18.69 20.86
N PHE A 54 4.28 -19.48 20.15
CA PHE A 54 3.45 -18.97 19.04
C PHE A 54 2.11 -19.70 18.92
N GLN A 55 1.20 -19.09 18.17
CA GLN A 55 -0.03 -19.69 17.66
C GLN A 55 -0.04 -19.49 16.16
N LEU A 56 -0.01 -20.57 15.38
CA LEU A 56 -0.09 -20.51 13.92
C LEU A 56 -1.53 -20.80 13.48
N ILE A 57 -2.18 -19.85 12.80
CA ILE A 57 -3.56 -19.93 12.31
C ILE A 57 -3.51 -19.96 10.78
N PHE A 58 -4.18 -20.94 10.17
CA PHE A 58 -4.13 -21.14 8.73
C PHE A 58 -5.42 -21.79 8.20
N PRO A 59 -5.75 -21.62 6.90
CA PRO A 59 -6.86 -22.31 6.26
C PRO A 59 -6.61 -23.82 6.19
N VAL A 60 -7.70 -24.59 6.22
CA VAL A 60 -7.62 -26.07 6.16
C VAL A 60 -6.87 -26.56 4.91
N GLU A 61 -7.04 -25.87 3.80
CA GLU A 61 -6.38 -26.17 2.54
C GLU A 61 -4.85 -26.02 2.62
N PHE A 62 -4.33 -25.20 3.53
CA PHE A 62 -2.90 -24.90 3.70
C PHE A 62 -2.23 -25.70 4.83
N GLU A 63 -2.87 -26.73 5.37
CA GLU A 63 -2.41 -27.49 6.53
C GLU A 63 -1.02 -28.14 6.31
N LYS A 64 -0.78 -28.71 5.12
CA LYS A 64 0.50 -29.34 4.78
C LYS A 64 1.65 -28.34 4.86
N SER A 65 1.53 -27.19 4.21
CA SER A 65 2.57 -26.15 4.19
C SER A 65 2.75 -25.49 5.56
N ALA A 66 1.66 -25.30 6.32
CA ALA A 66 1.72 -24.77 7.67
C ALA A 66 2.44 -25.72 8.63
N SER A 67 2.24 -27.04 8.49
CA SER A 67 2.90 -28.05 9.30
C SER A 67 4.40 -28.15 9.01
N LEU A 68 4.83 -27.85 7.77
CA LEU A 68 6.25 -27.74 7.41
C LEU A 68 6.91 -26.46 7.93
N LEU A 69 6.16 -25.38 8.04
CA LEU A 69 6.65 -24.10 8.57
C LEU A 69 6.77 -24.10 10.10
N ALA A 70 5.82 -24.74 10.80
CA ALA A 70 5.70 -24.66 12.26
C ALA A 70 6.98 -25.01 13.04
N PRO A 71 7.75 -26.07 12.71
CA PRO A 71 9.02 -26.40 13.37
C PRO A 71 10.06 -25.28 13.26
N GLN A 72 10.07 -24.51 12.18
CA GLN A 72 11.06 -23.48 11.90
C GLN A 72 10.80 -22.19 12.71
N ILE A 73 9.53 -21.94 13.11
CA ILE A 73 9.14 -20.68 13.77
C ILE A 73 9.85 -20.46 15.10
N GLU A 74 10.11 -21.51 15.87
CA GLU A 74 10.80 -21.36 17.17
C GLU A 74 12.24 -20.83 16.97
N GLY A 75 12.99 -21.37 16.04
CA GLY A 75 14.31 -20.89 15.66
C GLY A 75 14.28 -19.49 15.09
N MET A 76 13.28 -19.17 14.25
CA MET A 76 13.07 -17.81 13.72
C MET A 76 12.83 -16.78 14.82
N ILE A 77 12.08 -17.11 15.87
CA ILE A 77 11.87 -16.23 17.04
C ILE A 77 13.20 -15.97 17.76
N GLU A 78 14.01 -16.99 17.95
CA GLU A 78 15.33 -16.87 18.59
C GLU A 78 16.26 -16.00 17.76
N ASN A 79 16.40 -16.28 16.46
CA ASN A 79 17.22 -15.50 15.53
C ASN A 79 16.81 -14.03 15.48
N SER A 80 15.50 -13.75 15.52
CA SER A 80 14.98 -12.38 15.48
C SER A 80 15.19 -11.58 16.76
N SER A 81 15.55 -12.22 17.88
CA SER A 81 15.51 -11.59 19.20
C SER A 81 16.81 -11.64 20.00
N GLN A 82 17.75 -12.53 19.64
CA GLN A 82 18.96 -12.77 20.44
C GLN A 82 19.84 -11.54 20.63
N ASP A 83 20.10 -10.75 19.58
CA ASP A 83 20.90 -9.52 19.63
C ASP A 83 20.21 -8.40 20.42
N LEU A 84 18.89 -8.42 20.53
CA LEU A 84 18.10 -7.47 21.33
C LEU A 84 17.97 -7.89 22.80
N LYS A 85 18.46 -9.07 23.18
CA LYS A 85 18.35 -9.63 24.54
C LYS A 85 16.93 -9.63 25.08
N ARG A 86 15.95 -9.90 24.22
CA ARG A 86 14.54 -9.89 24.57
C ARG A 86 13.75 -10.91 23.75
N VAL A 87 13.43 -12.05 24.35
CA VAL A 87 12.54 -13.03 23.75
C VAL A 87 11.11 -12.46 23.69
N PRO A 88 10.46 -12.46 22.51
CA PRO A 88 9.08 -12.01 22.36
C PRO A 88 8.10 -12.83 23.20
N LYS A 89 7.03 -12.18 23.64
CA LYS A 89 5.86 -12.90 24.19
C LYS A 89 5.21 -13.75 23.08
N LYS A 90 4.39 -14.73 23.47
CA LYS A 90 3.62 -15.54 22.52
C LYS A 90 2.95 -14.68 21.47
N ILE A 91 3.12 -15.03 20.17
CA ILE A 91 2.60 -14.28 19.02
C ILE A 91 1.64 -15.15 18.20
N SER A 92 0.54 -14.57 17.72
CA SER A 92 -0.34 -15.21 16.74
C SER A 92 0.13 -14.86 15.33
N ILE A 93 0.35 -15.87 14.50
CA ILE A 93 0.76 -15.78 13.11
C ILE A 93 -0.38 -16.33 12.26
N ILE A 94 -0.88 -15.52 11.33
CA ILE A 94 -2.04 -15.86 10.49
C ILE A 94 -1.56 -15.95 9.03
N LEU A 95 -1.78 -17.10 8.40
CA LEU A 95 -1.43 -17.34 7.01
C LEU A 95 -2.68 -17.16 6.12
N HIS A 96 -2.51 -16.48 4.98
CA HIS A 96 -3.55 -16.26 3.99
C HIS A 96 -3.12 -16.81 2.64
N GLU A 97 -3.74 -17.89 2.18
CA GLU A 97 -3.42 -18.57 0.93
C GLU A 97 -4.17 -17.99 -0.30
N LYS A 98 -5.29 -17.30 -0.07
CA LYS A 98 -6.14 -16.77 -1.16
C LYS A 98 -5.68 -15.42 -1.69
N HIS A 99 -4.60 -14.87 -1.13
CA HIS A 99 -4.03 -13.60 -1.55
C HIS A 99 -2.78 -13.84 -2.39
N ILE A 100 -2.74 -13.30 -3.61
CA ILE A 100 -1.63 -13.51 -4.55
C ILE A 100 -0.53 -12.44 -4.48
N GLU A 101 -0.76 -11.34 -3.76
CA GLU A 101 0.27 -10.32 -3.57
C GLU A 101 1.23 -10.77 -2.48
N GLN A 102 2.53 -10.64 -2.77
CA GLN A 102 3.59 -10.90 -1.79
C GLN A 102 3.60 -9.78 -0.76
N ASN A 103 3.12 -10.06 0.45
CA ASN A 103 3.12 -9.11 1.55
C ASN A 103 2.99 -9.82 2.89
N GLY A 104 3.39 -9.13 3.95
CA GLY A 104 3.16 -9.49 5.33
C GLY A 104 3.30 -8.26 6.20
N PHE A 105 2.82 -8.37 7.43
CA PHE A 105 2.99 -7.28 8.40
C PHE A 105 2.85 -7.80 9.83
N ALA A 106 3.63 -7.22 10.72
CA ALA A 106 3.45 -7.35 12.15
C ALA A 106 2.56 -6.22 12.66
N GLN A 107 1.46 -6.59 13.32
CA GLN A 107 0.52 -5.65 13.92
C GLN A 107 0.60 -5.71 15.44
N LEU A 108 0.56 -4.54 16.09
CA LEU A 108 0.61 -4.47 17.56
C LEU A 108 -0.76 -4.44 18.24
N ALA A 109 -1.79 -4.01 17.51
CA ALA A 109 -3.13 -3.83 18.08
C ALA A 109 -4.24 -4.30 17.11
N PRO A 110 -4.78 -5.52 17.23
CA PRO A 110 -4.33 -6.61 18.10
C PRO A 110 -2.95 -7.15 17.69
N ARG A 111 -2.19 -7.62 18.68
CA ARG A 111 -0.83 -8.11 18.47
C ARG A 111 -0.82 -9.44 17.69
N LYS A 112 -0.40 -9.40 16.44
CA LYS A 112 -0.34 -10.54 15.50
C LYS A 112 0.64 -10.28 14.37
N VAL A 113 0.99 -11.34 13.65
CA VAL A 113 1.61 -11.31 12.33
C VAL A 113 0.61 -11.84 11.31
N GLU A 114 0.45 -11.17 10.19
CA GLU A 114 -0.27 -11.72 9.03
C GLU A 114 0.71 -11.90 7.88
N ALA A 115 0.69 -13.06 7.24
CA ALA A 115 1.54 -13.39 6.11
C ALA A 115 0.70 -13.92 4.95
N PHE A 116 0.88 -13.35 3.76
CA PHE A 116 0.30 -13.85 2.52
C PHE A 116 1.24 -14.90 1.95
N SER A 117 0.78 -16.15 1.96
CA SER A 117 1.63 -17.32 1.74
C SER A 117 2.04 -17.53 0.29
N THR A 118 1.31 -16.96 -0.68
CA THR A 118 1.55 -17.20 -2.10
C THR A 118 2.86 -16.53 -2.55
N PRO A 119 3.82 -17.29 -3.10
CA PRO A 119 5.02 -16.74 -3.70
C PRO A 119 4.69 -15.96 -4.97
N GLY A 120 5.45 -14.92 -5.26
CA GLY A 120 5.26 -14.09 -6.44
C GLY A 120 5.85 -14.67 -7.72
N PRO A 121 5.54 -14.07 -8.87
CA PRO A 121 6.11 -14.42 -10.16
C PRO A 121 7.48 -13.79 -10.42
N ALA A 122 8.02 -13.02 -9.48
CA ALA A 122 9.32 -12.38 -9.61
C ALA A 122 10.44 -13.35 -9.26
N SER A 123 11.63 -13.07 -9.77
CA SER A 123 12.83 -13.77 -9.33
C SER A 123 13.13 -13.41 -7.88
N ASP A 124 13.13 -14.41 -7.02
CA ASP A 124 13.63 -14.37 -5.66
C ASP A 124 14.86 -15.30 -5.59
N ASN A 125 15.65 -15.19 -4.55
CA ASN A 125 16.80 -16.07 -4.33
C ASN A 125 16.58 -17.06 -3.17
N THR A 126 15.36 -17.10 -2.62
CA THR A 126 14.97 -17.98 -1.51
C THR A 126 13.47 -18.19 -1.47
N GLU A 127 13.02 -19.16 -0.68
CA GLU A 127 11.60 -19.40 -0.45
C GLU A 127 10.94 -18.19 0.23
N TRP A 128 9.82 -17.76 -0.32
CA TRP A 128 9.10 -16.55 0.11
C TRP A 128 8.61 -16.62 1.55
N LEU A 129 7.81 -17.62 1.91
CA LEU A 129 7.08 -17.63 3.19
C LEU A 129 7.98 -17.73 4.42
N PRO A 130 8.99 -18.61 4.50
CA PRO A 130 9.93 -18.63 5.62
C PRO A 130 10.69 -17.32 5.78
N ASN A 131 11.16 -16.73 4.67
CA ASN A 131 11.90 -15.47 4.68
C ASN A 131 11.03 -14.30 5.17
N LEU A 132 9.75 -14.23 4.74
CA LEU A 132 8.78 -13.25 5.20
C LEU A 132 8.52 -13.39 6.70
N VAL A 133 8.24 -14.60 7.19
CA VAL A 133 7.97 -14.84 8.62
C VAL A 133 9.17 -14.43 9.48
N GLN A 134 10.40 -14.73 9.04
CA GLN A 134 11.62 -14.29 9.70
C GLN A 134 11.69 -12.75 9.81
N HIS A 135 11.38 -12.05 8.73
CA HIS A 135 11.32 -10.58 8.69
C HIS A 135 10.29 -10.02 9.68
N GLU A 136 9.06 -10.52 9.66
CA GLU A 136 7.96 -10.04 10.51
C GLU A 136 8.20 -10.34 12.00
N LEU A 137 8.83 -11.46 12.31
CA LEU A 137 9.21 -11.80 13.68
C LEU A 137 10.28 -10.84 14.23
N ARG A 138 11.15 -10.27 13.38
CA ARG A 138 12.06 -9.20 13.81
C ARG A 138 11.30 -7.99 14.30
N HIS A 139 10.24 -7.58 13.61
CA HIS A 139 9.37 -6.50 14.05
C HIS A 139 8.71 -6.79 15.40
N VAL A 140 8.24 -8.01 15.60
CA VAL A 140 7.70 -8.44 16.90
C VAL A 140 8.76 -8.31 18.00
N ALA A 141 10.00 -8.73 17.75
CA ALA A 141 11.10 -8.61 18.73
C ALA A 141 11.45 -7.14 19.05
N GLN A 142 11.50 -6.27 18.02
CA GLN A 142 11.73 -4.83 18.19
C GLN A 142 10.64 -4.19 19.04
N PHE A 143 9.37 -4.50 18.79
CA PHE A 143 8.25 -4.00 19.59
C PHE A 143 8.32 -4.48 21.02
N ASP A 144 8.54 -5.77 21.25
CA ASP A 144 8.63 -6.33 22.60
C ASP A 144 9.82 -5.79 23.38
N LYS A 145 10.92 -5.44 22.68
CA LYS A 145 12.07 -4.76 23.29
C LYS A 145 11.70 -3.36 23.77
N LEU A 146 11.02 -2.58 22.94
CA LEU A 146 10.63 -1.20 23.24
C LEU A 146 9.49 -1.12 24.26
N THR A 147 8.46 -1.93 24.12
CA THR A 147 7.25 -1.83 24.94
C THR A 147 7.41 -2.50 26.31
N GLY A 148 8.20 -3.54 26.40
CA GLY A 148 8.50 -4.23 27.67
C GLY A 148 7.24 -4.75 28.37
N LYS A 149 6.91 -4.19 29.56
CA LYS A 149 5.73 -4.57 30.36
C LYS A 149 4.47 -3.77 30.01
N ILE A 150 4.59 -2.64 29.27
CA ILE A 150 3.44 -1.76 28.96
C ILE A 150 2.48 -2.38 27.92
N GLN A 151 2.86 -3.47 27.31
CA GLN A 151 2.00 -4.22 26.38
C GLN A 151 0.77 -4.88 27.00
N GLY A 152 0.50 -4.69 28.29
CA GLY A 152 -0.62 -5.33 28.95
C GLY A 152 -1.90 -5.32 28.12
N PRO A 153 -2.90 -6.11 28.44
CA PRO A 153 -4.03 -6.37 27.54
C PRO A 153 -4.80 -5.13 27.06
N PHE A 154 -4.64 -3.96 27.69
CA PHE A 154 -5.39 -2.74 27.33
C PHE A 154 -4.56 -1.65 26.65
N PHE A 155 -3.25 -1.81 26.54
CA PHE A 155 -2.37 -0.69 26.16
C PHE A 155 -1.61 -0.90 24.86
N GLN A 156 -2.02 -1.85 24.01
CA GLN A 156 -1.27 -2.17 22.79
C GLN A 156 -1.16 -0.98 21.83
N GLN A 157 -2.27 -0.26 21.59
CA GLN A 157 -2.23 0.92 20.72
C GLN A 157 -1.48 2.09 21.36
N LEU A 158 -1.65 2.31 22.65
CA LEU A 158 -0.89 3.34 23.36
C LEU A 158 0.61 3.02 23.36
N ALA A 159 0.98 1.77 23.61
CA ALA A 159 2.36 1.31 23.54
C ALA A 159 2.94 1.53 22.14
N PHE A 160 2.20 1.18 21.10
CA PHE A 160 2.59 1.45 19.73
C PHE A 160 2.80 2.95 19.49
N ALA A 161 1.87 3.80 19.89
CA ALA A 161 1.98 5.23 19.73
C ALA A 161 3.21 5.81 20.43
N LEU A 162 3.46 5.42 21.68
CA LEU A 162 4.60 5.92 22.45
C LEU A 162 5.95 5.47 21.90
N TYR A 163 6.05 4.25 21.38
CA TYR A 163 7.33 3.68 20.95
C TYR A 163 7.52 3.67 19.45
N GLY A 164 6.44 3.44 18.68
CA GLY A 164 6.48 3.53 17.22
C GLY A 164 6.82 4.93 16.72
N LEU A 165 6.42 5.97 17.47
CA LEU A 165 6.77 7.38 17.25
C LEU A 165 8.26 7.65 17.27
N HIS A 166 8.99 6.93 18.06
CA HIS A 166 10.39 7.20 18.30
C HIS A 166 11.32 6.39 17.39
N LEU A 167 10.82 5.26 16.81
CA LEU A 167 11.65 4.39 15.98
C LEU A 167 11.49 4.77 14.50
N PRO A 168 12.56 5.30 13.84
CA PRO A 168 12.46 5.66 12.43
C PRO A 168 12.21 4.44 11.53
N ALA A 169 11.37 4.60 10.50
CA ALA A 169 11.05 3.51 9.57
C ALA A 169 12.30 2.89 8.90
N TRP A 170 13.27 3.69 8.54
CA TRP A 170 14.52 3.20 7.95
C TRP A 170 15.30 2.26 8.89
N TYR A 171 15.32 2.55 10.20
CA TYR A 171 16.00 1.70 11.18
C TYR A 171 15.20 0.41 11.39
N PHE A 172 13.89 0.54 11.58
CA PHE A 172 12.99 -0.55 11.85
C PHE A 172 13.00 -1.59 10.71
N GLU A 173 12.81 -1.15 9.47
CA GLU A 173 12.75 -2.02 8.29
C GLU A 173 14.14 -2.47 7.83
N GLY A 174 15.12 -1.59 7.87
CA GLY A 174 16.49 -1.94 7.50
C GLY A 174 17.12 -2.97 8.42
N ASP A 175 16.75 -2.96 9.69
CA ASP A 175 17.17 -3.96 10.66
C ASP A 175 16.51 -5.33 10.40
N ALA A 176 15.22 -5.33 10.01
CA ALA A 176 14.53 -6.56 9.63
C ALA A 176 15.14 -7.18 8.35
N VAL A 177 15.52 -6.36 7.35
CA VAL A 177 16.26 -6.82 6.18
C VAL A 177 17.64 -7.38 6.55
N SER A 178 18.30 -6.81 7.56
CA SER A 178 19.57 -7.37 8.04
C SER A 178 19.39 -8.77 8.61
N ILE A 179 18.31 -9.01 9.38
CA ILE A 179 18.00 -10.31 9.98
C ILE A 179 17.60 -11.34 8.92
N GLU A 180 16.74 -10.98 7.95
CA GLU A 180 16.38 -11.91 6.87
C GLU A 180 17.60 -12.30 6.03
N THR A 181 18.54 -11.37 5.82
CA THR A 181 19.77 -11.64 5.06
C THR A 181 20.75 -12.51 5.85
N GLN A 182 20.87 -12.29 7.15
CA GLN A 182 21.79 -12.99 8.03
C GLN A 182 21.35 -14.43 8.28
N PHE A 183 20.04 -14.66 8.48
CA PHE A 183 19.49 -15.96 8.90
C PHE A 183 18.76 -16.70 7.79
N SER A 184 19.13 -16.46 6.53
CA SER A 184 18.71 -17.24 5.38
C SER A 184 19.85 -17.39 4.38
N THR A 185 19.71 -18.34 3.47
CA THR A 185 20.62 -18.51 2.33
C THR A 185 20.43 -17.41 1.27
N GLY A 186 19.27 -16.72 1.27
CA GLY A 186 18.89 -15.64 0.37
C GLY A 186 18.79 -14.29 1.07
N GLY A 187 17.69 -13.57 0.82
CA GLY A 187 17.38 -12.28 1.39
C GLY A 187 17.88 -11.09 0.58
N ARG A 188 17.17 -9.97 0.77
CA ARG A 188 17.36 -8.74 -0.05
C ARG A 188 18.76 -8.15 0.00
N GLY A 189 19.49 -8.34 1.08
CA GLY A 189 20.87 -7.84 1.21
C GLY A 189 21.90 -8.54 0.31
N ARG A 190 21.52 -9.62 -0.39
CA ARG A 190 22.34 -10.28 -1.40
C ARG A 190 22.03 -9.79 -2.81
N SER A 191 20.87 -9.18 -3.05
CA SER A 191 20.43 -8.74 -4.37
C SER A 191 21.13 -7.45 -4.81
N SER A 192 21.93 -7.52 -5.86
CA SER A 192 22.56 -6.38 -6.51
C SER A 192 21.52 -5.39 -7.05
N ALA A 193 20.43 -5.90 -7.61
CA ALA A 193 19.33 -5.10 -8.13
C ALA A 193 18.65 -4.26 -7.04
N TRP A 194 18.63 -4.74 -5.81
CA TRP A 194 17.99 -4.05 -4.70
C TRP A 194 18.78 -2.82 -4.19
N ILE A 195 20.12 -2.88 -4.22
CA ILE A 195 21.02 -1.76 -3.85
C ILE A 195 21.29 -0.85 -5.05
N MET A 196 21.05 -1.31 -6.24
CA MET A 196 21.38 -0.64 -7.52
C MET A 196 20.95 0.83 -7.61
N PRO A 197 19.72 1.24 -7.20
CA PRO A 197 19.32 2.65 -7.30
C PRO A 197 20.20 3.57 -6.46
N LEU A 198 20.61 3.12 -5.26
CA LEU A 198 21.51 3.87 -4.40
C LEU A 198 22.88 4.02 -5.01
N ARG A 199 23.46 2.91 -5.49
CA ARG A 199 24.79 2.89 -6.16
C ARG A 199 24.79 3.75 -7.40
N ALA A 200 23.75 3.66 -8.24
CA ALA A 200 23.65 4.44 -9.48
C ALA A 200 23.57 5.94 -9.20
N ASN A 201 22.81 6.35 -8.18
CA ASN A 201 22.74 7.76 -7.80
C ASN A 201 24.09 8.29 -7.33
N GLU A 202 24.75 7.60 -6.40
CA GLU A 202 26.04 8.04 -5.83
C GLU A 202 27.16 8.12 -6.88
N LEU A 203 27.31 7.11 -7.73
CA LEU A 203 28.35 7.09 -8.77
C LEU A 203 28.06 8.05 -9.94
N SER A 204 26.77 8.39 -10.18
CA SER A 204 26.39 9.40 -11.16
C SER A 204 26.42 10.85 -10.60
N GLY A 205 26.97 11.07 -9.42
CA GLY A 205 27.07 12.40 -8.80
C GLY A 205 25.74 12.97 -8.30
N LYS A 206 24.72 12.13 -8.10
CA LYS A 206 23.42 12.51 -7.54
C LYS A 206 23.44 12.31 -6.01
N GLU A 207 24.16 13.17 -5.32
CA GLU A 207 24.26 13.12 -3.86
C GLU A 207 22.95 13.62 -3.21
N TYR A 208 22.00 12.71 -3.03
CA TYR A 208 20.73 13.05 -2.40
C TYR A 208 20.86 13.16 -0.89
N THR A 209 20.08 14.07 -0.30
CA THR A 209 20.02 14.23 1.16
C THR A 209 19.39 13.00 1.83
N PHE A 210 19.71 12.78 3.11
CA PHE A 210 19.07 11.75 3.93
C PHE A 210 17.54 11.80 3.82
N SER A 211 16.94 13.00 3.93
CA SER A 211 15.49 13.15 3.84
C SER A 211 14.94 12.68 2.49
N LYS A 212 15.60 13.02 1.39
CA LYS A 212 15.17 12.62 0.05
C LYS A 212 15.23 11.11 -0.17
N ASN A 213 16.30 10.45 0.29
CA ASN A 213 16.45 8.99 0.15
C ASN A 213 15.49 8.20 1.05
N ILE A 214 15.05 8.77 2.20
CA ILE A 214 14.11 8.10 3.10
C ILE A 214 12.65 8.38 2.73
N LEU A 215 12.34 9.63 2.34
CA LEU A 215 10.95 10.08 2.15
C LEU A 215 10.50 10.05 0.69
N GLY A 216 11.45 9.84 -0.24
CA GLY A 216 11.16 9.74 -1.67
C GLY A 216 11.07 11.09 -2.39
N SER A 217 10.85 11.03 -3.70
CA SER A 217 10.72 12.19 -4.59
C SER A 217 9.66 11.92 -5.65
N PHE A 218 8.95 12.95 -6.10
CA PHE A 218 8.05 12.83 -7.25
C PHE A 218 8.78 12.91 -8.60
N LYS A 219 10.00 13.43 -8.63
CA LYS A 219 10.73 13.73 -9.88
C LYS A 219 11.99 12.88 -10.11
N ASP A 220 12.53 12.28 -9.05
CA ASP A 220 13.79 11.51 -9.12
C ASP A 220 13.59 10.09 -8.57
N ILE A 221 14.36 9.13 -9.09
CA ILE A 221 14.41 7.78 -8.53
C ILE A 221 15.26 7.82 -7.26
N THR A 222 14.63 7.48 -6.17
CA THR A 222 15.27 7.29 -4.87
C THR A 222 15.20 5.83 -4.45
N PRO A 223 16.19 5.30 -3.71
CA PRO A 223 16.07 3.99 -3.09
C PRO A 223 14.89 4.00 -2.11
N SER A 224 14.40 2.82 -1.74
CA SER A 224 13.44 2.72 -0.66
C SER A 224 14.11 2.99 0.70
N TYR A 225 13.33 3.39 1.70
CA TYR A 225 13.85 3.51 3.07
C TYR A 225 14.28 2.16 3.66
N TYR A 226 13.82 1.04 3.13
CA TYR A 226 14.33 -0.31 3.42
C TYR A 226 15.78 -0.45 3.00
N THR A 227 16.10 -0.08 1.74
CA THR A 227 17.44 -0.18 1.16
C THR A 227 18.42 0.73 1.89
N THR A 228 18.05 2.00 2.05
CA THR A 228 18.88 2.98 2.78
C THR A 228 19.04 2.56 4.25
N GLY A 229 17.97 2.05 4.85
CA GLY A 229 17.98 1.56 6.23
C GLY A 229 18.87 0.33 6.43
N TYR A 230 18.84 -0.62 5.52
CA TYR A 230 19.72 -1.79 5.54
C TYR A 230 21.19 -1.37 5.48
N THR A 231 21.57 -0.48 4.54
CA THR A 231 22.97 -0.01 4.43
C THR A 231 23.43 0.71 5.69
N MET A 232 22.55 1.55 6.28
CA MET A 232 22.85 2.26 7.53
C MET A 232 22.94 1.31 8.75
N ASN A 233 22.06 0.31 8.85
CA ASN A 233 22.08 -0.69 9.91
C ASN A 233 23.30 -1.59 9.82
N THR A 234 23.71 -1.99 8.62
CA THR A 234 24.93 -2.76 8.39
C THR A 234 26.17 -1.94 8.76
N TYR A 235 26.26 -0.68 8.33
CA TYR A 235 27.33 0.22 8.74
C TYR A 235 27.40 0.39 10.27
N LEU A 236 26.25 0.58 10.91
CA LEU A 236 26.14 0.73 12.36
C LEU A 236 26.68 -0.52 13.09
N THR A 237 26.27 -1.72 12.64
CA THR A 237 26.70 -2.99 13.24
C THR A 237 28.19 -3.24 13.02
N ASN A 238 28.71 -2.98 11.82
CA ASN A 238 30.11 -3.24 11.48
C ASN A 238 31.09 -2.31 12.20
N HIS A 239 30.69 -1.06 12.48
CA HIS A 239 31.58 -0.08 13.12
C HIS A 239 31.43 -0.01 14.65
N PHE A 240 30.23 -0.30 15.18
CA PHE A 240 29.96 -0.17 16.62
C PHE A 240 29.62 -1.50 17.31
N GLY A 241 29.60 -2.60 16.55
CA GLY A 241 29.28 -3.94 17.03
C GLY A 241 27.80 -4.24 17.17
N TYR A 242 27.47 -5.54 17.29
CA TYR A 242 26.08 -6.01 17.35
C TYR A 242 25.29 -5.50 18.55
N GLY A 243 25.95 -5.27 19.69
CA GLY A 243 25.31 -4.80 20.92
C GLY A 243 24.73 -3.39 20.83
N VAL A 244 25.18 -2.57 19.87
CA VAL A 244 24.76 -1.17 19.76
C VAL A 244 23.25 -1.01 19.54
N LYS A 245 22.61 -1.95 18.84
CA LYS A 245 21.17 -1.94 18.60
C LYS A 245 20.40 -2.12 19.91
N GLU A 246 20.84 -3.06 20.73
CA GLU A 246 20.26 -3.32 22.06
C GLU A 246 20.41 -2.10 22.97
N GLU A 247 21.60 -1.48 23.00
CA GLU A 247 21.89 -0.31 23.82
C GLU A 247 21.03 0.90 23.43
N ILE A 248 20.91 1.19 22.12
CA ILE A 248 20.05 2.26 21.61
C ILE A 248 18.59 2.03 22.04
N MET A 249 18.04 0.83 21.81
CA MET A 249 16.65 0.54 22.12
C MET A 249 16.38 0.51 23.62
N SER A 250 17.31 0.03 24.44
CA SER A 250 17.22 0.07 25.90
C SER A 250 17.24 1.50 26.43
N ASN A 251 18.11 2.37 25.88
CA ASN A 251 18.14 3.79 26.23
C ASN A 251 16.85 4.52 25.85
N MET A 252 16.33 4.24 24.66
CA MET A 252 15.04 4.78 24.22
C MET A 252 13.91 4.40 25.16
N ARG A 253 13.87 3.13 25.56
CA ARG A 253 12.86 2.61 26.50
C ARG A 253 12.94 3.27 27.88
N ALA A 254 14.14 3.54 28.37
CA ALA A 254 14.34 4.21 29.65
C ALA A 254 13.92 5.69 29.64
N ASN A 255 13.78 6.30 28.46
CA ASN A 255 13.55 7.73 28.26
C ASN A 255 12.34 8.02 27.35
N LEU A 256 11.18 7.45 27.66
CA LEU A 256 9.98 7.47 26.80
C LEU A 256 9.49 8.85 26.34
N TRP A 257 9.61 9.83 27.23
CA TRP A 257 9.07 11.18 26.98
C TRP A 257 10.10 12.14 26.37
N ARG A 258 11.30 11.63 26.06
CA ARG A 258 12.38 12.46 25.52
C ARG A 258 12.11 12.78 24.04
N PRO A 259 12.02 14.06 23.64
CA PRO A 259 11.89 14.44 22.23
C PRO A 259 13.07 13.93 21.41
N PHE A 260 12.83 13.55 20.14
CA PHE A 260 13.87 13.00 19.25
C PHE A 260 14.67 11.84 19.86
N ASN A 261 13.98 11.01 20.62
CA ASN A 261 14.56 9.97 21.49
C ASN A 261 15.57 9.07 20.76
N PHE A 262 15.23 8.59 19.55
CA PHE A 262 16.13 7.76 18.75
C PHE A 262 17.44 8.47 18.42
N ASN A 263 17.41 9.70 17.91
CA ASN A 263 18.61 10.44 17.53
C ASN A 263 19.51 10.77 18.73
N ILE A 264 18.92 10.99 19.90
CA ILE A 264 19.69 11.21 21.14
C ILE A 264 20.34 9.89 21.58
N ALA A 265 19.60 8.78 21.59
CA ALA A 265 20.15 7.47 21.92
C ALA A 265 21.26 7.07 20.93
N LEU A 266 21.02 7.21 19.64
CA LEU A 266 22.02 6.95 18.60
C LEU A 266 23.29 7.77 18.83
N LYS A 267 23.15 9.08 19.13
CA LYS A 267 24.29 9.95 19.36
C LYS A 267 25.12 9.56 20.62
N MET A 268 24.48 9.04 21.65
CA MET A 268 25.18 8.60 22.87
C MET A 268 26.16 7.46 22.60
N TYR A 269 25.79 6.51 21.72
CA TYR A 269 26.62 5.33 21.44
C TYR A 269 27.51 5.46 20.21
N THR A 270 27.24 6.42 19.32
CA THR A 270 27.95 6.55 18.03
C THR A 270 28.53 7.93 17.77
N ASN A 271 28.25 8.94 18.60
CA ASN A 271 28.50 10.37 18.35
C ASN A 271 27.81 10.93 17.07
N MET A 272 26.88 10.19 16.47
CA MET A 272 26.19 10.56 15.24
C MET A 272 24.66 10.61 15.44
N ASN A 273 23.99 11.52 14.77
CA ASN A 273 22.55 11.43 14.52
C ASN A 273 22.28 10.72 13.19
N SER A 274 21.02 10.42 12.87
CA SER A 274 20.65 9.70 11.63
C SER A 274 21.24 10.32 10.35
N SER A 275 21.27 11.65 10.24
CA SER A 275 21.81 12.32 9.05
C SER A 275 23.33 12.21 8.94
N LYS A 276 24.06 12.24 10.07
CA LYS A 276 25.51 12.02 10.11
C LYS A 276 25.86 10.57 9.85
N LEU A 277 25.10 9.63 10.43
CA LEU A 277 25.25 8.19 10.16
C LEU A 277 25.02 7.89 8.68
N TYR A 278 23.96 8.47 8.09
CA TYR A 278 23.70 8.35 6.64
C TYR A 278 24.91 8.85 5.81
N LYS A 279 25.42 10.04 6.13
CA LYS A 279 26.57 10.58 5.40
C LYS A 279 27.81 9.67 5.52
N ALA A 280 28.15 9.23 6.71
CA ALA A 280 29.28 8.32 6.95
C ALA A 280 29.10 6.99 6.18
N THR A 281 27.87 6.44 6.17
CA THR A 281 27.53 5.24 5.40
C THR A 281 27.74 5.48 3.90
N MET A 282 27.23 6.59 3.35
CA MET A 282 27.35 6.90 1.93
C MET A 282 28.80 7.18 1.51
N ASP A 283 29.57 7.90 2.33
CA ASP A 283 30.98 8.17 2.08
C ASP A 283 31.78 6.84 2.02
N SER A 284 31.51 5.90 2.91
CA SER A 284 32.13 4.57 2.94
C SER A 284 31.76 3.74 1.69
N LEU A 285 30.47 3.64 1.37
CA LEU A 285 29.99 2.90 0.21
C LEU A 285 30.49 3.51 -1.12
N LYS A 286 30.46 4.83 -1.22
CA LYS A 286 30.96 5.54 -2.40
C LYS A 286 32.44 5.27 -2.65
N SER A 287 33.26 5.22 -1.59
CA SER A 287 34.67 4.88 -1.71
C SER A 287 34.86 3.45 -2.21
N GLU A 288 34.12 2.48 -1.67
CA GLU A 288 34.16 1.08 -2.11
C GLU A 288 33.69 0.94 -3.57
N TRP A 289 32.56 1.56 -3.92
CA TRP A 289 32.02 1.46 -5.28
C TRP A 289 32.90 2.12 -6.33
N LYS A 290 33.54 3.25 -6.01
CA LYS A 290 34.50 3.91 -6.92
C LYS A 290 35.74 3.08 -7.19
N SER A 291 36.26 2.35 -6.20
CA SER A 291 37.42 1.48 -6.40
C SER A 291 37.15 0.32 -7.36
N ASN A 292 35.86 -0.03 -7.56
CA ASN A 292 35.39 -1.11 -8.43
C ASN A 292 34.49 -0.58 -9.58
N GLU A 293 34.63 0.71 -9.94
CA GLU A 293 33.77 1.34 -10.94
C GLU A 293 33.98 0.75 -12.34
N ILE A 294 32.89 0.31 -12.95
CA ILE A 294 32.85 -0.19 -14.32
C ILE A 294 32.31 0.93 -15.21
N LYS A 295 33.03 1.27 -16.27
CA LYS A 295 32.50 2.13 -17.31
C LYS A 295 31.70 1.28 -18.28
N SER A 296 30.38 1.47 -18.29
CA SER A 296 29.49 0.81 -19.24
C SER A 296 29.36 1.64 -20.51
N GLU A 297 29.56 1.01 -21.64
CA GLU A 297 29.14 1.53 -22.95
C GLU A 297 27.93 0.72 -23.39
N PHE A 298 26.76 1.35 -23.45
CA PHE A 298 25.52 0.70 -23.91
C PHE A 298 24.89 1.53 -25.03
N GLN A 299 24.21 0.85 -25.95
CA GLN A 299 23.51 1.49 -27.05
C GLN A 299 22.02 1.56 -26.78
N PRO A 300 21.49 2.75 -26.42
CA PRO A 300 20.06 2.91 -26.23
C PRO A 300 19.31 2.85 -27.56
N ILE A 301 18.19 2.12 -27.59
CA ILE A 301 17.33 2.04 -28.78
C ILE A 301 16.16 3.03 -28.73
N ILE A 302 15.99 3.71 -27.60
CA ILE A 302 14.98 4.74 -27.38
C ILE A 302 15.68 5.97 -26.83
N GLU A 303 15.81 6.99 -27.68
CA GLU A 303 16.33 8.29 -27.28
C GLU A 303 15.19 9.29 -27.11
N GLU A 304 14.76 9.49 -25.88
CA GLU A 304 13.71 10.46 -25.54
C GLU A 304 14.14 11.31 -24.34
N LYS A 305 14.24 12.62 -24.53
CA LYS A 305 14.47 13.56 -23.42
C LYS A 305 13.17 13.78 -22.68
N LYS A 306 13.00 13.13 -21.53
CA LYS A 306 11.86 13.34 -20.63
C LYS A 306 12.23 14.28 -19.49
N ARG A 307 11.25 15.08 -19.07
CA ARG A 307 11.37 15.97 -17.91
C ARG A 307 11.57 15.19 -16.59
N TYR A 308 10.91 14.02 -16.50
CA TYR A 308 10.95 13.14 -15.34
C TYR A 308 11.45 11.75 -15.76
N TYR A 309 11.91 10.98 -14.77
CA TYR A 309 12.39 9.63 -15.03
C TYR A 309 11.33 8.79 -15.74
N THR A 310 11.79 7.97 -16.66
CA THR A 310 10.91 7.06 -17.40
C THR A 310 11.63 5.74 -17.58
N ASN A 311 10.98 4.67 -17.11
CA ASN A 311 11.45 3.31 -17.25
C ASN A 311 10.84 2.67 -18.50
N TYR A 312 11.66 2.00 -19.30
CA TYR A 312 11.26 1.22 -20.48
C TYR A 312 11.57 -0.24 -20.24
N PHE A 313 10.68 -0.97 -19.60
CA PHE A 313 10.87 -2.38 -19.22
C PHE A 313 10.62 -3.34 -20.37
N LEU A 314 11.34 -4.49 -20.36
CA LEU A 314 11.07 -5.63 -21.21
C LEU A 314 11.03 -5.29 -22.72
N PRO A 315 12.07 -4.69 -23.29
CA PRO A 315 12.06 -4.41 -24.72
C PRO A 315 11.96 -5.71 -25.51
N GLN A 316 10.97 -5.83 -26.39
CA GLN A 316 10.72 -6.97 -27.26
C GLN A 316 10.47 -6.47 -28.69
N THR A 317 10.73 -7.32 -29.66
CA THR A 317 10.50 -6.97 -31.08
C THR A 317 9.67 -8.05 -31.78
N ASN A 318 9.13 -7.71 -32.93
CA ASN A 318 8.45 -8.62 -33.83
C ASN A 318 9.07 -8.60 -35.24
N SER A 319 8.58 -9.41 -36.19
CA SER A 319 9.08 -9.48 -37.57
C SER A 319 9.05 -8.11 -38.29
N SER A 320 8.16 -7.20 -37.95
CA SER A 320 8.06 -5.85 -38.48
C SER A 320 9.11 -4.86 -37.93
N LYS A 321 10.07 -5.32 -37.12
CA LYS A 321 11.08 -4.55 -36.40
C LYS A 321 10.51 -3.44 -35.50
N SER A 322 9.25 -3.56 -35.11
CA SER A 322 8.65 -2.69 -34.09
C SER A 322 9.14 -3.10 -32.71
N ILE A 323 9.45 -2.13 -31.85
CA ILE A 323 9.86 -2.36 -30.46
C ILE A 323 8.63 -2.19 -29.57
N PHE A 324 8.40 -3.15 -28.71
CA PHE A 324 7.35 -3.11 -27.68
C PHE A 324 8.00 -3.00 -26.31
N THR A 325 7.47 -2.14 -25.46
CA THR A 325 8.02 -1.95 -24.10
C THR A 325 6.94 -1.53 -23.12
N LEU A 326 7.05 -1.96 -21.89
CA LEU A 326 6.20 -1.51 -20.79
C LEU A 326 6.83 -0.26 -20.16
N VAL A 327 6.10 0.85 -20.25
CA VAL A 327 6.60 2.17 -19.86
C VAL A 327 5.98 2.59 -18.53
N GLN A 328 6.81 3.04 -17.60
CA GLN A 328 6.40 3.58 -16.30
C GLN A 328 7.05 4.94 -16.05
N SER A 329 6.25 5.88 -15.56
CA SER A 329 6.68 7.24 -15.22
C SER A 329 5.83 7.77 -14.05
N PRO A 330 6.30 8.75 -13.27
CA PRO A 330 5.47 9.43 -12.31
C PRO A 330 4.32 10.25 -12.92
N GLU A 331 4.40 10.60 -14.21
CA GLU A 331 3.39 11.41 -14.92
C GLU A 331 2.16 10.62 -15.39
N PHE A 332 2.29 9.28 -15.59
CA PHE A 332 1.21 8.43 -16.09
C PHE A 332 1.28 7.01 -15.52
N ILE A 333 0.16 6.32 -15.56
CA ILE A 333 0.08 4.90 -15.14
C ILE A 333 0.77 4.00 -16.14
N SER A 334 1.18 2.80 -15.72
CA SER A 334 1.86 1.82 -16.58
C SER A 334 1.12 1.57 -17.89
N GLU A 335 1.84 1.66 -19.00
CA GLU A 335 1.31 1.45 -20.35
C GLU A 335 2.27 0.68 -21.24
N ILE A 336 1.75 -0.16 -22.13
CA ILE A 336 2.56 -0.83 -23.15
C ILE A 336 2.55 0.01 -24.41
N LYS A 337 3.75 0.36 -24.90
CA LYS A 337 3.96 1.14 -26.11
C LYS A 337 4.57 0.31 -27.21
N LYS A 338 4.18 0.63 -28.43
CA LYS A 338 4.86 0.25 -29.69
C LYS A 338 5.68 1.42 -30.20
N ILE A 339 6.93 1.18 -30.53
CA ILE A 339 7.85 2.19 -31.07
C ILE A 339 8.32 1.70 -32.41
N LYS A 340 8.13 2.52 -33.44
CA LYS A 340 8.57 2.25 -34.79
C LYS A 340 8.97 3.56 -35.46
N ASP A 341 10.14 3.61 -36.06
CA ASP A 341 10.67 4.79 -36.77
C ASP A 341 10.59 6.07 -35.90
N GLY A 342 10.96 5.96 -34.61
CA GLY A 342 10.93 7.04 -33.64
C GLY A 342 9.52 7.48 -33.18
N LYS A 343 8.45 6.88 -33.70
CA LYS A 343 7.08 7.17 -33.29
C LYS A 343 6.64 6.26 -32.15
N HIS A 344 6.09 6.85 -31.09
CA HIS A 344 5.61 6.17 -29.89
C HIS A 344 4.09 6.09 -29.91
N GLU A 345 3.55 4.88 -29.95
CA GLU A 345 2.12 4.60 -29.89
C GLU A 345 1.77 3.86 -28.58
N THR A 346 0.84 4.38 -27.78
CA THR A 346 0.31 3.66 -26.61
C THR A 346 -0.73 2.65 -27.06
N LEU A 347 -0.41 1.36 -26.93
CA LEU A 347 -1.33 0.27 -27.28
C LEU A 347 -2.37 0.03 -26.20
N VAL A 348 -1.94 -0.01 -24.94
CA VAL A 348 -2.82 -0.30 -23.80
C VAL A 348 -2.27 0.29 -22.50
N LYS A 349 -3.15 0.83 -21.66
CA LYS A 349 -2.89 1.13 -20.25
C LYS A 349 -3.31 -0.07 -19.41
N ILE A 350 -2.35 -0.72 -18.78
CA ILE A 350 -2.57 -1.98 -18.08
C ILE A 350 -3.08 -1.78 -16.64
N GLY A 351 -3.67 -2.85 -16.07
CA GLY A 351 -4.08 -2.92 -14.68
C GLY A 351 -2.89 -3.04 -13.72
N TYR A 352 -3.17 -3.45 -12.48
CA TYR A 352 -2.12 -3.76 -11.51
C TYR A 352 -1.43 -5.07 -11.90
N GLN A 353 -0.10 -5.08 -11.79
CA GLN A 353 0.74 -6.27 -11.90
C GLN A 353 1.62 -6.38 -10.67
N LEU A 354 1.99 -7.58 -10.27
CA LEU A 354 2.98 -7.81 -9.19
C LEU A 354 4.36 -7.35 -9.64
N THR A 355 4.73 -7.70 -10.86
CA THR A 355 5.97 -7.28 -11.53
C THR A 355 5.67 -6.90 -12.95
N PRO A 356 6.44 -5.98 -13.56
CA PRO A 356 6.31 -5.67 -14.97
C PRO A 356 6.46 -6.93 -15.83
N TYR A 357 5.43 -7.33 -16.55
CA TYR A 357 5.46 -8.50 -17.41
C TYR A 357 4.52 -8.37 -18.61
N PHE A 358 4.98 -8.75 -19.78
CA PHE A 358 4.20 -9.01 -20.98
C PHE A 358 5.01 -9.84 -21.96
N HIS A 359 4.35 -10.46 -22.93
CA HIS A 359 4.97 -11.15 -24.05
C HIS A 359 4.27 -10.77 -25.35
N VAL A 360 5.02 -10.60 -26.44
CA VAL A 360 4.50 -10.19 -27.75
C VAL A 360 5.07 -11.09 -28.84
N ASN A 361 4.26 -11.35 -29.84
CA ASN A 361 4.68 -11.89 -31.13
C ASN A 361 4.09 -11.04 -32.27
N ASP A 362 4.08 -11.53 -33.54
CA ASP A 362 3.61 -10.75 -34.67
C ASP A 362 2.13 -10.35 -34.60
N ASN A 363 1.30 -11.17 -33.98
CA ASN A 363 -0.15 -11.04 -34.02
C ASN A 363 -0.77 -10.57 -32.71
N PHE A 364 -0.18 -10.96 -31.57
CA PHE A 364 -0.80 -10.75 -30.26
C PHE A 364 0.22 -10.26 -29.22
N LEU A 365 -0.34 -9.59 -28.22
CA LEU A 365 0.36 -9.20 -27.00
C LEU A 365 -0.45 -9.75 -25.80
N VAL A 366 0.24 -10.44 -24.86
CA VAL A 366 -0.37 -11.01 -23.66
C VAL A 366 0.29 -10.44 -22.42
N TRP A 367 -0.51 -10.26 -21.35
CA TRP A 367 -0.04 -9.83 -20.04
C TRP A 367 -0.98 -10.36 -18.95
N ASP A 368 -0.55 -10.30 -17.72
CA ASP A 368 -1.36 -10.62 -16.55
C ASP A 368 -1.79 -9.36 -15.80
N GLU A 369 -2.90 -9.41 -15.08
CA GLU A 369 -3.41 -8.33 -14.24
C GLU A 369 -4.04 -8.89 -12.96
N ILE A 370 -3.76 -8.22 -11.83
CA ILE A 370 -4.39 -8.53 -10.55
C ILE A 370 -5.86 -8.10 -10.55
N ARG A 371 -6.69 -8.95 -9.97
CA ARG A 371 -8.09 -8.70 -9.64
C ARG A 371 -8.32 -8.98 -8.17
N LYS A 372 -9.07 -8.12 -7.51
CA LYS A 372 -9.49 -8.30 -6.12
C LYS A 372 -10.91 -8.84 -6.06
N ASN A 373 -11.20 -9.70 -5.08
CA ASN A 373 -12.58 -10.04 -4.77
C ASN A 373 -13.34 -8.75 -4.40
N ALA A 374 -14.55 -8.60 -4.94
CA ALA A 374 -15.30 -7.36 -4.76
C ALA A 374 -15.62 -7.04 -3.30
N ARG A 375 -15.77 -8.05 -2.44
CA ARG A 375 -16.16 -7.92 -1.05
C ARG A 375 -15.04 -8.27 -0.06
N PHE A 376 -14.29 -9.35 -0.34
CA PHE A 376 -13.30 -9.90 0.57
C PHE A 376 -11.89 -9.53 0.12
N GLY A 377 -11.31 -8.53 0.75
CA GLY A 377 -10.03 -7.97 0.33
C GLY A 377 -8.87 -8.94 0.45
N LYS A 378 -8.95 -9.93 1.34
CA LYS A 378 -7.93 -10.99 1.48
C LYS A 378 -8.08 -12.14 0.46
N GLN A 379 -8.82 -11.90 -0.62
CA GLN A 379 -8.85 -12.77 -1.79
C GLN A 379 -8.57 -11.96 -3.04
N THR A 380 -7.48 -12.33 -3.72
CA THR A 380 -7.07 -11.72 -4.99
C THR A 380 -6.83 -12.80 -6.04
N PHE A 381 -6.91 -12.41 -7.29
CA PHE A 381 -6.76 -13.29 -8.45
C PHE A 381 -5.81 -12.64 -9.45
N ASN A 382 -5.20 -13.45 -10.30
CA ASN A 382 -4.52 -12.97 -11.50
C ASN A 382 -5.29 -13.43 -12.73
N ILE A 383 -5.41 -12.57 -13.74
CA ILE A 383 -6.09 -12.88 -14.99
C ILE A 383 -5.17 -12.63 -16.18
N ILE A 384 -5.31 -13.44 -17.21
CA ILE A 384 -4.55 -13.28 -18.44
C ILE A 384 -5.36 -12.48 -19.44
N ARG A 385 -4.73 -11.42 -19.96
CA ARG A 385 -5.28 -10.53 -20.98
C ARG A 385 -4.52 -10.72 -22.29
N ILE A 386 -5.22 -10.51 -23.39
CA ILE A 386 -4.64 -10.56 -24.74
C ILE A 386 -5.14 -9.39 -25.58
N LEU A 387 -4.24 -8.77 -26.31
CA LEU A 387 -4.49 -7.73 -27.30
C LEU A 387 -4.17 -8.29 -28.69
N ASP A 388 -5.14 -8.23 -29.62
CA ASP A 388 -4.95 -8.48 -31.03
C ASP A 388 -4.32 -7.22 -31.66
N LEU A 389 -3.09 -7.32 -32.15
CA LEU A 389 -2.35 -6.19 -32.71
C LEU A 389 -2.89 -5.71 -34.04
N LYS A 390 -3.70 -6.52 -34.76
CA LYS A 390 -4.27 -6.17 -36.04
C LYS A 390 -5.51 -5.27 -35.91
N ASN A 391 -6.37 -5.57 -34.95
CA ASN A 391 -7.66 -4.87 -34.79
C ASN A 391 -7.78 -4.07 -33.48
N GLY A 392 -6.78 -4.12 -32.60
CA GLY A 392 -6.78 -3.42 -31.29
C GLY A 392 -7.74 -4.01 -30.25
N LYS A 393 -8.35 -5.18 -30.50
CA LYS A 393 -9.32 -5.78 -29.58
C LYS A 393 -8.62 -6.43 -28.40
N ILE A 394 -9.05 -6.05 -27.19
CA ILE A 394 -8.58 -6.64 -25.94
C ILE A 394 -9.60 -7.65 -25.42
N SER A 395 -9.13 -8.83 -25.07
CA SER A 395 -9.98 -9.86 -24.46
C SER A 395 -9.32 -10.48 -23.22
N THR A 396 -10.10 -11.28 -22.47
CA THR A 396 -9.64 -11.98 -21.27
C THR A 396 -9.64 -13.47 -21.55
N LEU A 397 -8.52 -14.14 -21.28
CA LEU A 397 -8.37 -15.59 -21.51
C LEU A 397 -8.72 -16.40 -20.25
N SER A 398 -8.54 -15.86 -19.04
CA SER A 398 -8.83 -16.55 -17.79
C SER A 398 -9.71 -15.70 -16.87
N LYS A 399 -10.43 -16.35 -15.93
CA LYS A 399 -11.25 -15.69 -14.91
C LYS A 399 -10.89 -16.25 -13.54
N ASN A 400 -10.75 -15.37 -12.54
CA ASN A 400 -10.48 -15.75 -11.14
C ASN A 400 -9.38 -16.82 -11.03
N SER A 401 -8.32 -16.68 -11.84
CA SER A 401 -7.22 -17.64 -11.91
C SER A 401 -6.04 -17.17 -11.05
N ARG A 402 -5.08 -18.05 -10.88
CA ARG A 402 -3.77 -17.79 -10.27
C ARG A 402 -2.68 -18.08 -11.32
N PHE A 403 -2.87 -17.52 -12.54
CA PHE A 403 -2.01 -17.72 -13.70
C PHE A 403 -1.05 -16.53 -13.83
N TYR A 404 0.21 -16.81 -14.02
CA TYR A 404 1.29 -15.83 -14.06
C TYR A 404 2.13 -16.00 -15.32
N SER A 405 2.87 -14.93 -15.68
CA SER A 405 3.91 -14.93 -16.70
C SER A 405 3.48 -15.56 -18.03
N PRO A 406 2.42 -15.05 -18.69
CA PRO A 406 1.91 -15.64 -19.93
C PRO A 406 2.90 -15.48 -21.08
N ILE A 407 3.14 -16.55 -21.84
CA ILE A 407 3.91 -16.55 -23.09
C ILE A 407 3.09 -17.12 -24.23
N LEU A 408 3.20 -16.51 -25.40
CA LEU A 408 2.56 -16.95 -26.63
C LEU A 408 3.34 -18.10 -27.27
N SER A 409 2.66 -19.13 -27.75
CA SER A 409 3.27 -20.09 -28.68
C SER A 409 3.69 -19.40 -30.00
N PRO A 410 4.69 -19.92 -30.72
CA PRO A 410 5.11 -19.35 -32.02
C PRO A 410 3.96 -19.19 -33.02
N ASN A 411 3.05 -20.16 -33.07
CA ASN A 411 1.88 -20.15 -33.94
C ASN A 411 0.68 -19.35 -33.37
N SER A 412 0.80 -18.78 -32.20
CA SER A 412 -0.25 -18.00 -31.52
C SER A 412 -1.54 -18.77 -31.16
N GLN A 413 -1.52 -20.10 -31.18
CA GLN A 413 -2.70 -20.90 -30.82
C GLN A 413 -2.82 -21.11 -29.30
N LYS A 414 -1.68 -21.23 -28.61
CA LYS A 414 -1.61 -21.47 -27.18
C LYS A 414 -0.99 -20.29 -26.46
N VAL A 415 -1.39 -20.11 -25.19
CA VAL A 415 -0.74 -19.23 -24.22
C VAL A 415 -0.31 -20.07 -23.04
N TYR A 416 0.99 -20.26 -22.89
CA TYR A 416 1.55 -20.97 -21.74
C TYR A 416 1.56 -20.07 -20.52
N VAL A 417 1.25 -20.62 -19.35
CA VAL A 417 1.14 -19.89 -18.08
C VAL A 417 1.68 -20.73 -16.94
N VAL A 418 2.21 -20.08 -15.93
CA VAL A 418 2.50 -20.70 -14.64
C VAL A 418 1.24 -20.61 -13.79
N HIS A 419 0.85 -21.71 -13.16
CA HIS A 419 -0.23 -21.75 -12.18
C HIS A 419 0.37 -22.08 -10.80
N VAL A 420 -0.07 -21.35 -9.77
CA VAL A 420 0.25 -21.66 -8.38
C VAL A 420 -1.06 -21.83 -7.63
N ASP A 421 -1.33 -23.02 -7.13
CA ASP A 421 -2.57 -23.34 -6.44
C ASP A 421 -2.61 -22.77 -4.99
N GLU A 422 -3.69 -23.01 -4.26
CA GLU A 422 -3.87 -22.55 -2.89
C GLU A 422 -2.92 -23.24 -1.88
N ASN A 423 -2.33 -24.39 -2.25
CA ASN A 423 -1.30 -25.08 -1.48
C ASN A 423 0.12 -24.68 -1.86
N ASN A 424 0.28 -23.67 -2.72
CA ASN A 424 1.55 -23.25 -3.33
C ASN A 424 2.20 -24.33 -4.22
N VAL A 425 1.41 -25.27 -4.77
CA VAL A 425 1.90 -26.19 -5.79
C VAL A 425 1.95 -25.50 -7.13
N SER A 426 3.10 -25.49 -7.77
CA SER A 426 3.32 -24.88 -9.07
C SER A 426 3.09 -25.86 -10.21
N SER A 427 2.51 -25.40 -11.30
CA SER A 427 2.29 -26.18 -12.53
C SER A 427 2.51 -25.32 -13.78
N LEU A 428 2.99 -25.92 -14.85
CA LEU A 428 3.00 -25.33 -16.17
C LEU A 428 1.76 -25.80 -16.93
N LEU A 429 0.95 -24.83 -17.43
CA LEU A 429 -0.25 -25.10 -18.21
C LEU A 429 -0.20 -24.31 -19.53
N TYR A 430 -1.03 -24.70 -20.49
CA TYR A 430 -1.39 -23.81 -21.57
C TYR A 430 -2.91 -23.55 -21.61
N ILE A 431 -3.25 -22.40 -22.14
CA ILE A 431 -4.63 -21.97 -22.47
C ILE A 431 -4.75 -22.01 -23.97
N ASP A 432 -5.70 -22.78 -24.52
CA ASP A 432 -6.09 -22.65 -25.93
C ASP A 432 -6.72 -21.27 -26.13
N ARG A 433 -6.18 -20.47 -27.06
CA ARG A 433 -6.59 -19.09 -27.26
C ARG A 433 -8.03 -18.95 -27.73
N LEU A 434 -8.55 -19.90 -28.49
CA LEU A 434 -9.90 -19.84 -29.07
C LEU A 434 -10.94 -20.41 -28.11
N THR A 435 -10.74 -21.62 -27.60
CA THR A 435 -11.68 -22.30 -26.70
C THR A 435 -11.59 -21.80 -25.27
N LYS A 436 -10.42 -21.24 -24.86
CA LYS A 436 -10.05 -20.86 -23.49
C LYS A 436 -9.95 -22.04 -22.53
N GLU A 437 -9.91 -23.25 -23.03
CA GLU A 437 -9.65 -24.42 -22.22
C GLU A 437 -8.19 -24.44 -21.76
N THR A 438 -7.99 -24.96 -20.55
CA THR A 438 -6.66 -25.09 -19.96
C THR A 438 -6.24 -26.54 -19.92
N LYS A 439 -4.97 -26.83 -20.25
CA LYS A 439 -4.38 -28.16 -20.11
C LYS A 439 -3.08 -28.08 -19.33
N LYS A 440 -2.94 -28.95 -18.31
CA LYS A 440 -1.71 -29.09 -17.51
C LYS A 440 -0.69 -29.89 -18.31
N ILE A 441 0.57 -29.43 -18.31
CA ILE A 441 1.71 -30.08 -18.94
C ILE A 441 2.50 -30.84 -17.87
N VAL A 442 2.89 -30.13 -16.82
CA VAL A 442 3.67 -30.67 -15.70
C VAL A 442 3.28 -29.98 -14.40
N GLU A 443 3.30 -30.72 -13.30
CA GLU A 443 3.21 -30.24 -11.94
C GLU A 443 4.57 -30.42 -11.26
N PHE A 444 5.02 -29.41 -10.55
CA PHE A 444 6.32 -29.46 -9.90
C PHE A 444 6.18 -30.03 -8.49
N GLU A 445 7.00 -31.03 -8.21
CA GLU A 445 7.11 -31.67 -6.89
C GLU A 445 8.12 -30.95 -6.00
N ASP A 446 8.30 -31.42 -4.76
CA ASP A 446 9.31 -30.95 -3.79
C ASP A 446 9.30 -29.44 -3.49
N GLY A 447 8.12 -28.79 -3.58
CA GLY A 447 7.97 -27.37 -3.31
C GLY A 447 8.63 -26.45 -4.34
N ILE A 448 8.98 -26.97 -5.51
CA ILE A 448 9.56 -26.16 -6.58
C ILE A 448 8.49 -25.26 -7.22
N LEU A 449 8.78 -23.97 -7.32
CA LEU A 449 7.97 -22.96 -7.98
C LEU A 449 8.62 -22.56 -9.30
N LEU A 450 7.87 -22.64 -10.40
CA LEU A 450 8.31 -22.16 -11.69
C LEU A 450 8.05 -20.66 -11.82
N GLN A 451 9.00 -19.90 -12.38
CA GLN A 451 8.85 -18.47 -12.69
C GLN A 451 9.38 -18.17 -14.09
N GLN A 452 8.82 -17.11 -14.70
CA GLN A 452 9.29 -16.49 -15.93
C GLN A 452 9.61 -17.49 -17.05
N PRO A 453 8.67 -18.37 -17.47
CA PRO A 453 8.90 -19.31 -18.54
C PRO A 453 9.16 -18.62 -19.87
N ASN A 454 9.91 -19.29 -20.76
CA ASN A 454 10.10 -18.92 -22.15
C ASN A 454 10.18 -20.15 -23.06
N ILE A 455 9.67 -20.04 -24.29
CA ILE A 455 9.52 -21.17 -25.21
C ILE A 455 10.53 -21.09 -26.37
N ASN A 456 11.01 -22.24 -26.84
CA ASN A 456 11.85 -22.30 -28.04
C ASN A 456 11.01 -22.13 -29.34
N ALA A 457 11.66 -21.80 -30.43
CA ALA A 457 11.00 -21.54 -31.71
C ALA A 457 10.25 -22.77 -32.28
N GLN A 458 10.66 -23.97 -31.93
CA GLN A 458 10.09 -25.25 -32.38
C GLN A 458 8.88 -25.70 -31.55
N GLU A 459 8.54 -24.99 -30.48
CA GLU A 459 7.47 -25.36 -29.53
C GLU A 459 7.68 -26.78 -28.93
N THR A 460 8.93 -27.14 -28.64
CA THR A 460 9.29 -28.43 -28.05
C THR A 460 9.76 -28.33 -26.59
N LYS A 461 10.33 -27.19 -26.22
CA LYS A 461 10.93 -26.97 -24.90
C LYS A 461 10.54 -25.60 -24.31
N ILE A 462 10.42 -25.57 -23.00
CA ILE A 462 10.31 -24.35 -22.20
C ILE A 462 11.47 -24.28 -21.22
N VAL A 463 12.06 -23.11 -21.05
CA VAL A 463 12.99 -22.80 -19.95
C VAL A 463 12.29 -21.88 -18.96
N GLY A 464 12.62 -22.00 -17.68
CA GLY A 464 12.12 -21.13 -16.62
C GLY A 464 12.99 -21.18 -15.40
N ILE A 465 12.69 -20.38 -14.39
CA ILE A 465 13.39 -20.33 -13.11
C ILE A 465 12.65 -21.23 -12.12
N GLY A 466 13.33 -22.21 -11.55
CA GLY A 466 12.84 -23.01 -10.43
C GLY A 466 13.35 -22.45 -9.11
N ILE A 467 12.46 -22.24 -8.13
CA ILE A 467 12.79 -21.85 -6.76
C ILE A 467 12.23 -22.91 -5.82
N GLY A 468 13.04 -23.38 -4.89
CA GLY A 468 12.64 -24.37 -3.90
C GLY A 468 13.56 -24.42 -2.68
N PRO A 469 13.40 -25.43 -1.83
CA PRO A 469 14.20 -25.58 -0.59
C PRO A 469 15.72 -25.61 -0.80
N LYS A 470 16.17 -26.05 -2.00
CA LYS A 470 17.59 -26.10 -2.38
C LYS A 470 18.11 -24.77 -2.98
N GLY A 471 17.27 -23.73 -3.05
CA GLY A 471 17.58 -22.45 -3.69
C GLY A 471 16.96 -22.32 -5.08
N THR A 472 17.70 -21.76 -6.03
CA THR A 472 17.26 -21.44 -7.39
C THR A 472 18.03 -22.20 -8.45
N ASN A 473 17.40 -22.42 -9.60
CA ASN A 473 18.02 -23.02 -10.79
C ASN A 473 17.29 -22.54 -12.06
N ILE A 474 17.91 -22.69 -13.23
CA ILE A 474 17.21 -22.64 -14.51
C ILE A 474 16.80 -24.07 -14.87
N LEU A 475 15.51 -24.26 -15.14
CA LEU A 475 14.91 -25.55 -15.48
C LEU A 475 14.58 -25.59 -16.98
N GLU A 476 14.92 -26.68 -17.67
CA GLU A 476 14.44 -26.99 -19.01
C GLU A 476 13.30 -28.02 -18.88
N ILE A 477 12.20 -27.79 -19.59
CA ILE A 477 11.00 -28.61 -19.56
C ILE A 477 10.70 -29.07 -20.98
N ASP A 478 10.67 -30.36 -21.20
CA ASP A 478 10.25 -30.97 -22.46
C ASP A 478 8.72 -30.98 -22.55
N LEU A 479 8.16 -30.33 -23.57
CA LEU A 479 6.70 -30.17 -23.71
C LEU A 479 5.96 -31.44 -24.13
N THR A 480 6.67 -32.44 -24.66
CA THR A 480 6.09 -33.72 -25.10
C THR A 480 5.98 -34.71 -23.94
N SER A 481 7.07 -34.86 -23.19
CA SER A 481 7.16 -35.81 -22.07
C SER A 481 6.79 -35.22 -20.72
N GLY A 482 6.85 -33.89 -20.57
CA GLY A 482 6.74 -33.21 -19.30
C GLY A 482 8.00 -33.34 -18.41
N ALA A 483 9.08 -33.89 -18.92
CA ALA A 483 10.31 -34.06 -18.17
C ALA A 483 10.95 -32.69 -17.81
N VAL A 484 11.41 -32.57 -16.56
CA VAL A 484 12.03 -31.35 -16.02
C VAL A 484 13.49 -31.64 -15.69
N SER A 485 14.40 -30.83 -16.23
CA SER A 485 15.84 -30.99 -16.03
C SER A 485 16.46 -29.69 -15.53
N PRO A 486 17.14 -29.68 -14.38
CA PRO A 486 17.92 -28.52 -13.94
C PRO A 486 19.18 -28.38 -14.80
N LEU A 487 19.49 -27.16 -15.24
CA LEU A 487 20.64 -26.89 -16.10
C LEU A 487 21.95 -26.65 -15.34
N PHE A 488 21.83 -26.15 -14.10
CA PHE A 488 22.97 -25.82 -13.25
C PHE A 488 22.88 -26.51 -11.89
N GLN A 489 23.82 -26.23 -11.01
CA GLN A 489 23.67 -26.56 -9.60
C GLN A 489 22.67 -25.62 -8.93
N TRP A 490 21.91 -26.13 -7.96
CA TRP A 490 21.06 -25.31 -7.11
C TRP A 490 21.90 -24.36 -6.27
N SER A 491 21.47 -23.11 -6.15
CA SER A 491 22.22 -22.05 -5.48
C SER A 491 21.26 -20.93 -5.02
N ASN A 492 21.79 -19.85 -4.46
CA ASN A 492 21.03 -18.65 -4.12
C ASN A 492 21.14 -17.54 -5.18
N GLN A 493 21.42 -17.90 -6.43
CA GLN A 493 21.47 -16.95 -7.54
C GLN A 493 20.09 -16.33 -7.81
N GLU A 494 20.08 -15.05 -8.14
CA GLU A 494 18.88 -14.36 -8.61
C GLU A 494 18.87 -14.35 -10.15
N TYR A 495 18.39 -15.44 -10.74
CA TYR A 495 18.20 -15.53 -12.19
C TYR A 495 17.01 -14.67 -12.63
N GLN A 496 17.04 -14.16 -13.90
CA GLN A 496 15.91 -13.47 -14.48
C GLN A 496 15.81 -13.77 -15.97
N ARG A 497 14.58 -14.07 -16.39
CA ARG A 497 14.13 -14.19 -17.78
C ARG A 497 15.07 -15.03 -18.67
N PRO A 498 15.21 -16.32 -18.39
CA PRO A 498 15.92 -17.21 -19.30
C PRO A 498 15.16 -17.29 -20.65
N ILE A 499 15.90 -17.19 -21.76
CA ILE A 499 15.38 -17.21 -23.14
C ILE A 499 16.26 -18.02 -24.02
N TYR A 500 15.68 -18.64 -25.06
CA TYR A 500 16.45 -19.24 -26.15
C TYR A 500 16.87 -18.16 -27.16
N LEU A 501 18.15 -18.20 -27.57
CA LEU A 501 18.69 -17.39 -28.64
C LEU A 501 19.46 -18.32 -29.61
N GLY A 502 18.82 -18.72 -30.70
CA GLY A 502 19.30 -19.86 -31.52
C GLY A 502 19.27 -21.15 -30.71
N ASN A 503 20.41 -21.84 -30.64
CA ASN A 503 20.60 -23.05 -29.86
C ASN A 503 21.13 -22.78 -28.44
N ASP A 504 21.43 -21.53 -28.09
CA ASP A 504 21.97 -21.15 -26.79
C ASP A 504 20.88 -20.61 -25.86
N LEU A 505 21.20 -20.56 -24.57
CA LEU A 505 20.37 -19.96 -23.53
C LEU A 505 20.97 -18.62 -23.11
N VAL A 506 20.15 -17.58 -23.00
CA VAL A 506 20.53 -16.28 -22.47
C VAL A 506 19.69 -15.93 -21.25
N PHE A 507 20.32 -15.41 -20.19
CA PHE A 507 19.67 -15.11 -18.94
C PHE A 507 20.44 -14.03 -18.17
N LYS A 508 19.77 -13.33 -17.23
CA LYS A 508 20.39 -12.48 -16.23
C LYS A 508 20.82 -13.31 -15.02
N ALA A 509 22.00 -13.02 -14.49
CA ALA A 509 22.50 -13.58 -13.23
C ALA A 509 23.43 -12.60 -12.49
N GLN A 510 23.73 -12.87 -11.22
CA GLN A 510 24.67 -12.12 -10.38
C GLN A 510 25.90 -12.97 -10.07
N PHE A 511 26.60 -13.48 -11.11
CA PHE A 511 27.85 -14.25 -10.91
C PHE A 511 29.01 -13.38 -10.40
N GLU A 512 28.86 -12.08 -10.49
CA GLU A 512 29.75 -11.06 -9.94
C GLU A 512 28.96 -10.13 -9.00
N LYS A 513 29.55 -9.00 -8.58
CA LYS A 513 28.89 -8.01 -7.69
C LYS A 513 27.77 -7.22 -8.37
N ILE A 514 27.60 -7.33 -9.68
CA ILE A 514 26.64 -6.55 -10.50
C ILE A 514 25.90 -7.53 -11.40
N ASP A 515 24.59 -7.33 -11.53
CA ASP A 515 23.75 -8.09 -12.45
C ASP A 515 24.19 -7.86 -13.91
N ASN A 516 24.42 -8.95 -14.62
CA ASN A 516 24.75 -8.92 -16.03
C ASN A 516 23.98 -10.01 -16.80
N ILE A 517 24.05 -9.92 -18.12
CA ILE A 517 23.46 -10.92 -19.01
C ILE A 517 24.55 -11.90 -19.43
N TYR A 518 24.18 -13.17 -19.40
CA TYR A 518 25.05 -14.30 -19.70
C TYR A 518 24.42 -15.17 -20.77
N ARG A 519 25.29 -15.82 -21.59
CA ARG A 519 24.93 -16.82 -22.55
C ARG A 519 25.51 -18.16 -22.11
N TYR A 520 24.69 -19.22 -22.13
CA TYR A 520 25.11 -20.61 -21.92
C TYR A 520 25.01 -21.36 -23.24
N SER A 521 26.14 -21.88 -23.70
CA SER A 521 26.21 -22.75 -24.88
C SER A 521 25.93 -24.19 -24.48
N PHE A 522 24.89 -24.80 -25.05
CA PHE A 522 24.57 -26.20 -24.80
C PHE A 522 25.61 -27.14 -25.42
N ASP A 523 26.22 -26.76 -26.54
CA ASP A 523 27.23 -27.54 -27.25
C ASP A 523 28.56 -27.61 -26.47
N GLU A 524 29.01 -26.46 -25.96
CA GLU A 524 30.27 -26.33 -25.25
C GLU A 524 30.13 -26.53 -23.74
N LYS A 525 28.91 -26.46 -23.20
CA LYS A 525 28.58 -26.45 -21.77
C LYS A 525 29.32 -25.38 -20.97
N LYS A 526 29.49 -24.20 -21.57
CA LYS A 526 30.20 -23.06 -21.02
C LYS A 526 29.30 -21.83 -20.88
N ILE A 527 29.65 -20.95 -19.95
CA ILE A 527 28.95 -19.69 -19.71
C ILE A 527 29.84 -18.52 -20.18
N TYR A 528 29.24 -17.60 -20.93
CA TYR A 528 29.86 -16.40 -21.47
C TYR A 528 29.18 -15.17 -20.92
N LYS A 529 29.94 -14.18 -20.44
CA LYS A 529 29.44 -12.86 -20.07
C LYS A 529 29.28 -12.03 -21.35
N ILE A 530 28.05 -11.58 -21.65
CA ILE A 530 27.75 -10.83 -22.90
C ILE A 530 27.39 -9.36 -22.66
N SER A 531 27.16 -8.95 -21.40
CA SER A 531 27.02 -7.53 -21.04
C SER A 531 28.05 -7.13 -19.99
N ASN A 532 28.42 -5.85 -19.96
CA ASN A 532 29.31 -5.28 -18.97
C ASN A 532 28.70 -3.98 -18.42
N SER A 533 27.67 -4.13 -17.59
CA SER A 533 26.91 -3.00 -17.05
C SER A 533 27.61 -2.37 -15.83
N ALA A 534 27.52 -1.05 -15.73
CA ALA A 534 27.97 -0.30 -14.55
C ALA A 534 27.05 -0.51 -13.34
N PHE A 535 25.76 -0.65 -13.56
CA PHE A 535 24.78 -0.74 -12.48
C PHE A 535 23.92 -2.01 -12.53
N GLY A 536 23.61 -2.51 -13.72
CA GLY A 536 22.90 -3.76 -13.93
C GLY A 536 22.24 -3.86 -15.30
N ALA A 537 22.29 -5.05 -15.89
CA ALA A 537 21.63 -5.43 -17.14
C ALA A 537 20.54 -6.47 -16.88
N PHE A 538 19.34 -6.25 -17.43
CA PHE A 538 18.12 -6.99 -17.08
C PHE A 538 17.27 -7.33 -18.31
N TYR A 539 16.33 -8.23 -18.15
CA TYR A 539 15.25 -8.53 -19.10
C TYR A 539 15.71 -8.80 -20.53
N PRO A 540 16.62 -9.78 -20.75
CA PRO A 540 17.03 -10.14 -22.10
C PRO A 540 15.85 -10.59 -22.94
N SER A 541 15.88 -10.28 -24.24
CA SER A 541 14.85 -10.63 -25.21
C SER A 541 15.49 -10.80 -26.59
N PRO A 542 15.07 -11.80 -27.40
CA PRO A 542 15.59 -11.95 -28.74
C PRO A 542 15.35 -10.70 -29.59
N GLY A 543 16.37 -10.23 -30.25
CA GLY A 543 16.30 -9.18 -31.25
C GLY A 543 16.24 -9.74 -32.68
N ASN A 544 16.26 -8.85 -33.67
CA ASN A 544 16.38 -9.25 -35.06
C ASN A 544 17.86 -9.58 -35.40
N SER A 545 18.07 -10.51 -36.32
CA SER A 545 19.41 -10.81 -36.83
C SER A 545 20.42 -11.26 -35.75
N GLN A 546 19.97 -12.07 -34.81
CA GLN A 546 20.75 -12.57 -33.66
C GLN A 546 21.23 -11.47 -32.67
N ASN A 547 20.74 -10.26 -32.78
CA ASN A 547 20.95 -9.24 -31.77
C ASN A 547 20.15 -9.57 -30.50
N LEU A 548 20.54 -8.98 -29.37
CA LEU A 548 19.82 -9.13 -28.08
C LEU A 548 19.31 -7.77 -27.63
N LEU A 549 18.03 -7.69 -27.33
CA LEU A 549 17.43 -6.55 -26.62
C LEU A 549 17.53 -6.77 -25.11
N TYR A 550 17.77 -5.72 -24.34
CA TYR A 550 17.83 -5.79 -22.89
C TYR A 550 17.55 -4.45 -22.23
N ASN A 551 17.49 -4.41 -20.92
CA ASN A 551 17.44 -3.18 -20.16
C ASN A 551 18.79 -2.89 -19.50
N GLU A 552 19.38 -1.74 -19.79
CA GLU A 552 20.47 -1.15 -19.01
C GLU A 552 19.89 -0.25 -17.92
N TYR A 553 20.35 -0.39 -16.68
CA TYR A 553 19.96 0.51 -15.62
C TYR A 553 20.93 1.69 -15.48
N VAL A 554 20.38 2.89 -15.37
CA VAL A 554 21.12 4.12 -15.09
C VAL A 554 20.39 4.94 -14.01
N TYR A 555 21.02 6.00 -13.47
CA TYR A 555 20.44 6.78 -12.36
C TYR A 555 19.01 7.30 -12.58
N ASN A 556 18.60 7.47 -13.84
CA ASN A 556 17.25 7.89 -14.22
C ASN A 556 16.38 6.74 -14.78
N GLY A 557 16.69 5.50 -14.41
CA GLY A 557 15.86 4.33 -14.63
C GLY A 557 16.33 3.38 -15.71
N TYR A 558 15.46 2.42 -16.04
CA TYR A 558 15.71 1.39 -17.04
C TYR A 558 15.63 1.93 -18.46
N LYS A 559 16.69 1.71 -19.26
CA LYS A 559 16.78 2.08 -20.67
C LYS A 559 16.72 0.84 -21.53
N ALA A 560 15.88 0.87 -22.57
CA ALA A 560 15.87 -0.19 -23.57
C ALA A 560 17.14 -0.07 -24.43
N SER A 561 17.89 -1.16 -24.54
CA SER A 561 19.21 -1.20 -25.15
C SER A 561 19.38 -2.43 -26.04
N ILE A 562 20.39 -2.44 -26.88
CA ILE A 562 20.71 -3.54 -27.81
C ILE A 562 22.18 -3.96 -27.66
N LEU A 563 22.42 -5.26 -27.75
CA LEU A 563 23.72 -5.85 -28.01
C LEU A 563 23.71 -6.41 -29.45
N ASP A 564 24.67 -6.05 -30.24
CA ASP A 564 24.86 -6.58 -31.59
C ASP A 564 25.29 -8.05 -31.54
N SER A 565 25.09 -8.78 -32.63
CA SER A 565 25.42 -10.21 -32.72
C SER A 565 26.88 -10.50 -32.40
N SER A 566 27.81 -9.58 -32.71
CA SER A 566 29.22 -9.69 -32.34
C SER A 566 29.49 -9.59 -30.84
N GLN A 567 28.70 -8.79 -30.12
CA GLN A 567 28.81 -8.65 -28.68
C GLN A 567 28.18 -9.85 -27.93
N VAL A 568 27.18 -10.50 -28.56
CA VAL A 568 26.50 -11.69 -27.98
C VAL A 568 27.42 -12.90 -27.88
N ILE A 569 28.55 -12.93 -28.60
CA ILE A 569 29.60 -13.94 -28.48
C ILE A 569 30.11 -13.99 -27.02
N GLY A 570 30.44 -12.84 -26.45
CA GLY A 570 30.84 -12.68 -25.05
C GLY A 570 32.20 -13.24 -24.68
N THR A 571 32.54 -13.18 -23.41
CA THR A 571 33.78 -13.68 -22.82
C THR A 571 33.48 -14.84 -21.90
N GLU A 572 34.18 -15.98 -22.05
CA GLU A 572 34.04 -17.16 -21.17
C GLU A 572 34.35 -16.79 -19.72
N ILE A 573 33.54 -17.27 -18.80
CA ILE A 573 33.71 -17.08 -17.35
C ILE A 573 33.60 -18.40 -16.58
N SER A 574 34.20 -18.44 -15.40
CA SER A 574 33.93 -19.45 -14.37
C SER A 574 32.90 -18.89 -13.38
N PRO A 575 31.62 -19.29 -13.45
CA PRO A 575 30.56 -18.67 -12.67
C PRO A 575 30.68 -19.00 -11.17
N LYS A 576 30.46 -17.99 -10.33
CA LYS A 576 30.26 -18.19 -8.88
C LYS A 576 28.77 -18.29 -8.62
N PHE A 577 28.29 -19.50 -8.33
CA PHE A 577 26.84 -19.72 -8.11
C PHE A 577 26.36 -19.20 -6.76
N GLU A 578 27.20 -19.24 -5.74
CA GLU A 578 26.85 -18.73 -4.41
C GLU A 578 27.02 -17.21 -4.33
N VAL A 579 25.93 -16.52 -3.92
CA VAL A 579 25.91 -15.07 -3.73
C VAL A 579 26.08 -14.74 -2.25
N GLN A 580 27.13 -14.01 -1.94
CA GLN A 580 27.39 -13.51 -0.59
C GLN A 580 26.63 -12.19 -0.35
N PRO A 581 26.34 -11.84 0.93
CA PRO A 581 25.82 -10.50 1.25
C PRO A 581 26.68 -9.40 0.65
N LEU A 582 26.07 -8.43 0.01
CA LEU A 582 26.79 -7.36 -0.70
C LEU A 582 27.53 -6.42 0.23
N LEU A 583 27.02 -6.25 1.44
CA LEU A 583 27.64 -5.51 2.51
C LEU A 583 28.12 -6.53 3.55
N ASP A 584 29.39 -6.43 3.90
CA ASP A 584 30.04 -7.37 4.82
C ASP A 584 29.17 -7.60 6.07
N SER A 585 28.71 -8.82 6.26
CA SER A 585 28.08 -9.26 7.48
C SER A 585 29.00 -10.30 8.13
N ARG A 586 29.55 -9.96 9.29
CA ARG A 586 30.54 -10.79 10.05
C ARG A 586 29.93 -12.03 10.68
N VAL A 587 28.72 -12.42 10.31
CA VAL A 587 28.00 -13.55 10.91
C VAL A 587 27.69 -14.58 9.83
N GLU A 588 28.06 -15.83 10.10
CA GLU A 588 27.72 -16.95 9.25
C GLU A 588 26.19 -17.13 9.18
N PRO A 589 25.63 -17.42 8.01
CA PRO A 589 24.20 -17.65 7.87
C PRO A 589 23.79 -18.87 8.71
N TRP A 590 22.75 -18.71 9.50
CA TRP A 590 22.10 -19.84 10.15
C TRP A 590 21.33 -20.66 9.11
N ILE A 591 21.67 -21.92 8.99
CA ILE A 591 20.96 -22.89 8.15
C ILE A 591 20.23 -23.84 9.09
N PRO A 592 18.92 -24.05 8.95
CA PRO A 592 18.20 -25.05 9.73
C PRO A 592 18.91 -26.41 9.63
N THR A 593 19.23 -27.00 10.75
CA THR A 593 19.77 -28.36 10.78
C THR A 593 18.63 -29.36 10.74
N ASP A 594 18.92 -30.64 10.38
CA ASP A 594 17.93 -31.72 10.44
C ASP A 594 17.27 -31.86 11.82
N LYS A 595 17.94 -31.43 12.88
CA LYS A 595 17.39 -31.34 14.23
C LYS A 595 16.29 -30.29 14.38
N ASP A 596 16.38 -29.18 13.65
CA ASP A 596 15.39 -28.10 13.65
C ASP A 596 14.17 -28.44 12.78
N LEU A 597 14.34 -29.41 11.87
CA LEU A 597 13.30 -29.92 10.97
C LEU A 597 12.62 -31.19 11.50
N ASN A 598 13.20 -31.88 12.53
CA ASN A 598 12.70 -33.13 13.04
C ASN A 598 12.00 -33.02 14.40
N ASN A 599 10.72 -33.44 14.40
CA ASN A 599 10.00 -34.13 15.47
C ASN A 599 9.52 -33.31 16.68
N SER A 600 8.64 -32.34 16.45
CA SER A 600 7.46 -32.32 17.29
C SER A 600 6.23 -32.48 16.39
N GLU A 601 5.47 -33.57 16.56
CA GLU A 601 4.13 -33.64 15.98
C GLU A 601 3.30 -32.52 16.60
N PHE A 602 3.14 -31.45 15.86
CA PHE A 602 2.30 -30.34 16.28
C PHE A 602 0.83 -30.73 16.12
N GLU A 603 0.09 -30.76 17.21
CA GLU A 603 -1.33 -31.05 17.18
C GLU A 603 -2.10 -29.95 16.45
N VAL A 604 -2.76 -30.32 15.36
CA VAL A 604 -3.61 -29.43 14.57
C VAL A 604 -5.04 -29.47 15.09
N LYS A 605 -5.59 -28.31 15.46
CA LYS A 605 -6.96 -28.14 15.98
C LYS A 605 -7.79 -27.18 15.13
N ASN A 606 -9.11 -27.25 15.23
CA ASN A 606 -9.98 -26.22 14.67
C ASN A 606 -9.76 -24.89 15.38
N TYR A 607 -9.71 -23.80 14.63
CA TYR A 607 -9.66 -22.46 15.19
C TYR A 607 -11.08 -21.87 15.31
N ASN A 608 -11.43 -21.37 16.50
CA ASN A 608 -12.69 -20.69 16.75
C ASN A 608 -12.45 -19.17 16.90
N PRO A 609 -12.89 -18.31 15.97
CA PRO A 609 -12.71 -16.85 16.07
C PRO A 609 -13.34 -16.25 17.32
N LEU A 610 -14.44 -16.82 17.84
CA LEU A 610 -15.14 -16.31 19.03
C LEU A 610 -14.29 -16.41 20.31
N SER A 611 -13.26 -17.25 20.34
CA SER A 611 -12.35 -17.34 21.50
C SER A 611 -11.56 -16.05 21.76
N HIS A 612 -11.48 -15.15 20.78
CA HIS A 612 -10.80 -13.85 20.87
C HIS A 612 -11.75 -12.65 20.78
N PHE A 613 -13.06 -12.85 20.90
CA PHE A 613 -14.07 -11.79 20.77
C PHE A 613 -13.88 -10.66 21.80
N PHE A 614 -13.59 -11.01 23.05
CA PHE A 614 -13.36 -10.05 24.12
C PHE A 614 -11.87 -9.69 24.34
N ASN A 615 -11.09 -9.75 23.31
CA ASN A 615 -9.70 -9.33 23.37
C ASN A 615 -9.60 -7.79 23.35
N PHE A 616 -9.85 -7.15 24.50
CA PHE A 616 -9.68 -5.71 24.68
C PHE A 616 -8.19 -5.35 24.65
N HIS A 617 -7.69 -5.08 23.50
CA HIS A 617 -6.25 -4.87 23.27
C HIS A 617 -5.82 -3.41 23.31
N SER A 618 -6.75 -2.46 23.11
CA SER A 618 -6.39 -1.06 22.93
C SER A 618 -7.31 -0.11 23.69
N LEU A 619 -6.66 0.88 24.32
CA LEU A 619 -7.29 2.10 24.78
C LEU A 619 -6.86 3.23 23.79
N SER A 620 -7.84 3.81 23.11
CA SER A 620 -7.64 4.92 22.18
C SER A 620 -8.13 6.22 22.81
N LEU A 621 -7.42 7.34 22.56
CA LEU A 621 -7.76 8.66 23.11
C LEU A 621 -8.67 9.50 22.20
N SER A 622 -9.18 8.96 21.12
CA SER A 622 -10.13 9.66 20.25
C SER A 622 -10.95 8.71 19.39
N SER A 623 -12.06 9.21 18.84
CA SER A 623 -12.73 8.58 17.70
C SER A 623 -11.82 8.68 16.46
N ASN A 624 -11.78 7.66 15.63
CA ASN A 624 -10.89 7.57 14.45
C ASN A 624 -11.17 8.60 13.31
N ASN A 625 -11.95 9.65 13.57
CA ASN A 625 -12.35 10.64 12.56
C ASN A 625 -11.71 11.99 12.81
N PHE A 626 -10.44 12.17 12.41
CA PHE A 626 -9.78 13.46 12.33
C PHE A 626 -10.03 14.22 11.02
N GLU A 627 -10.97 13.76 10.19
CA GLU A 627 -11.25 14.41 8.91
C GLU A 627 -11.81 15.83 9.06
N ASN A 628 -12.30 16.19 10.26
CA ASN A 628 -12.89 17.50 10.51
C ASN A 628 -12.57 17.98 11.94
N PHE A 629 -11.60 18.87 12.09
CA PHE A 629 -11.26 19.49 13.37
C PHE A 629 -12.40 20.32 13.98
N ASP A 630 -13.36 20.76 13.17
CA ASP A 630 -14.51 21.52 13.62
C ASP A 630 -15.46 20.70 14.53
N ASN A 631 -15.36 19.36 14.48
CA ASN A 631 -16.16 18.42 15.28
C ASN A 631 -15.30 17.53 16.19
N TYR A 632 -14.14 18.01 16.61
CA TYR A 632 -13.29 17.22 17.48
C TYR A 632 -13.91 17.00 18.86
N ARG A 633 -14.07 15.73 19.23
CA ARG A 633 -14.58 15.28 20.53
C ARG A 633 -13.48 14.50 21.25
N PRO A 634 -12.85 15.06 22.28
CA PRO A 634 -11.92 14.31 23.12
C PRO A 634 -12.63 13.15 23.80
N GLY A 635 -11.99 12.00 23.83
CA GLY A 635 -12.62 10.83 24.41
C GLY A 635 -11.66 9.66 24.64
N ILE A 636 -12.18 8.63 25.28
CA ILE A 636 -11.45 7.38 25.55
C ILE A 636 -12.29 6.22 25.01
N PHE A 637 -11.64 5.33 24.25
CA PHE A 637 -12.29 4.17 23.65
C PHE A 637 -11.54 2.89 23.98
N TRP A 638 -12.24 1.86 24.45
CA TRP A 638 -11.77 0.50 24.50
C TRP A 638 -12.13 -0.23 23.21
N ILE A 639 -11.14 -0.86 22.59
CA ILE A 639 -11.30 -1.57 21.33
C ILE A 639 -10.89 -3.03 21.51
N ALA A 640 -11.77 -3.93 21.07
CA ALA A 640 -11.50 -5.34 20.95
C ALA A 640 -11.77 -5.81 19.52
N ASN A 641 -10.86 -6.61 18.96
CA ASN A 641 -11.00 -7.25 17.66
C ASN A 641 -10.67 -8.73 17.79
N ASP A 642 -11.38 -9.58 17.05
CA ASP A 642 -10.90 -10.93 16.82
C ASP A 642 -9.67 -10.93 15.89
N LEU A 643 -8.88 -12.01 15.92
CA LEU A 643 -7.63 -12.09 15.13
C LEU A 643 -7.86 -12.08 13.62
N LEU A 644 -9.04 -12.49 13.14
CA LEU A 644 -9.39 -12.52 11.71
C LEU A 644 -10.09 -11.24 11.22
N ASN A 645 -10.22 -10.23 12.07
CA ASN A 645 -10.92 -8.97 11.79
C ASN A 645 -12.40 -9.16 11.38
N THR A 646 -13.06 -10.22 11.85
CA THR A 646 -14.48 -10.46 11.53
C THR A 646 -15.45 -9.76 12.48
N THR A 647 -14.99 -9.44 13.68
CA THR A 647 -15.79 -8.75 14.70
C THR A 647 -14.95 -7.67 15.39
N GLN A 648 -15.55 -6.51 15.60
CA GLN A 648 -14.98 -5.43 16.40
C GLN A 648 -15.99 -4.97 17.44
N LEU A 649 -15.53 -4.80 18.69
CA LEU A 649 -16.28 -4.17 19.77
C LEU A 649 -15.54 -2.89 20.17
N LYS A 650 -16.27 -1.78 20.30
CA LYS A 650 -15.76 -0.49 20.74
C LYS A 650 -16.65 0.06 21.83
N LEU A 651 -16.08 0.36 23.00
CA LEU A 651 -16.76 1.02 24.12
C LEU A 651 -16.11 2.38 24.32
N GLY A 652 -16.89 3.45 24.41
CA GLY A 652 -16.35 4.79 24.36
C GLY A 652 -17.04 5.79 25.30
N TYR A 653 -16.22 6.76 25.72
CA TYR A 653 -16.64 8.00 26.32
C TYR A 653 -16.04 9.16 25.52
N GLU A 654 -16.85 10.13 25.13
CA GLU A 654 -16.45 11.35 24.44
C GLU A 654 -17.07 12.58 25.12
N TYR A 655 -16.41 13.71 24.99
CA TYR A 655 -16.94 14.98 25.41
C TYR A 655 -17.06 15.92 24.19
N ASP A 656 -18.26 16.39 23.93
CA ASP A 656 -18.53 17.34 22.86
C ASP A 656 -18.21 18.76 23.36
N LEU A 657 -17.14 19.36 22.80
CA LEU A 657 -16.64 20.67 23.21
C LEU A 657 -17.52 21.82 22.75
N GLU A 658 -18.33 21.64 21.71
CA GLU A 658 -19.21 22.68 21.18
C GLU A 658 -20.45 22.87 22.06
N ILE A 659 -21.05 21.77 22.44
CA ILE A 659 -22.27 21.79 23.25
C ILE A 659 -22.01 21.51 24.74
N GLU A 660 -20.76 21.27 25.12
CA GLU A 660 -20.32 20.99 26.50
C GLU A 660 -21.08 19.77 27.15
N LYS A 661 -21.23 18.69 26.39
CA LYS A 661 -21.96 17.48 26.80
C LYS A 661 -21.15 16.23 26.61
N ASP A 662 -21.38 15.27 27.48
CA ASP A 662 -20.79 13.94 27.46
C ASP A 662 -21.58 12.95 26.60
N ILE A 663 -20.86 11.98 26.00
CA ILE A 663 -21.37 10.93 25.15
C ILE A 663 -20.78 9.59 25.62
N TYR A 664 -21.62 8.63 25.93
CA TYR A 664 -21.24 7.24 26.17
C TYR A 664 -21.66 6.39 24.98
N SER A 665 -20.78 5.53 24.48
CA SER A 665 -21.04 4.73 23.29
C SER A 665 -20.60 3.28 23.42
N ALA A 666 -21.34 2.39 22.76
CA ALA A 666 -20.98 1.00 22.52
C ALA A 666 -21.29 0.66 21.06
N GLU A 667 -20.32 0.09 20.35
CA GLU A 667 -20.46 -0.27 18.95
C GLU A 667 -19.96 -1.69 18.73
N ILE A 668 -20.72 -2.50 17.97
CA ILE A 668 -20.34 -3.83 17.53
C ILE A 668 -20.45 -3.85 16.01
N SER A 669 -19.32 -4.12 15.36
CA SER A 669 -19.25 -4.34 13.90
C SER A 669 -19.01 -5.81 13.63
N TYR A 670 -19.85 -6.43 12.80
CA TYR A 670 -19.72 -7.81 12.38
C TYR A 670 -19.65 -7.89 10.85
N GLN A 671 -18.54 -8.38 10.34
CA GLN A 671 -18.21 -8.28 8.91
C GLN A 671 -17.70 -9.60 8.27
N LYS A 672 -17.99 -10.73 8.92
CA LYS A 672 -17.62 -12.05 8.42
C LYS A 672 -18.33 -12.40 7.10
N TYR A 673 -19.61 -12.01 6.97
CA TYR A 673 -20.42 -12.36 5.81
C TYR A 673 -20.38 -11.32 4.69
N TYR A 674 -21.11 -11.57 3.62
CA TYR A 674 -21.20 -10.64 2.50
C TYR A 674 -21.71 -9.24 2.92
N PRO A 675 -22.83 -9.11 3.69
CA PRO A 675 -23.18 -7.87 4.38
C PRO A 675 -22.30 -7.66 5.61
N LYS A 676 -22.02 -6.39 5.89
CA LYS A 676 -21.47 -5.91 7.17
C LYS A 676 -22.63 -5.41 7.99
N PHE A 677 -22.64 -5.72 9.30
CA PHE A 677 -23.63 -5.25 10.26
C PHE A 677 -22.95 -4.40 11.32
N ASN A 678 -23.48 -3.21 11.54
CA ASN A 678 -23.05 -2.32 12.62
C ASN A 678 -24.25 -2.11 13.56
N PHE A 679 -24.07 -2.46 14.81
CA PHE A 679 -24.99 -2.10 15.89
C PHE A 679 -24.29 -1.08 16.77
N SER A 680 -24.96 0.04 17.07
CA SER A 680 -24.42 1.03 18.00
C SER A 680 -25.47 1.50 18.99
N TYR A 681 -24.99 1.77 20.20
CA TYR A 681 -25.73 2.43 21.27
C TYR A 681 -24.98 3.68 21.69
N GLN A 682 -25.70 4.79 21.85
CA GLN A 682 -25.17 6.03 22.42
C GLN A 682 -26.13 6.57 23.49
N ASN A 683 -25.55 7.07 24.57
CA ASN A 683 -26.22 7.95 25.51
C ASN A 683 -25.50 9.30 25.47
N ARG A 684 -26.17 10.33 24.95
CA ARG A 684 -25.54 11.62 24.72
C ARG A 684 -26.39 12.78 25.21
N GLY A 685 -25.73 13.81 25.72
CA GLY A 685 -26.35 15.09 26.00
C GLY A 685 -26.54 15.90 24.72
N GLN A 686 -27.60 16.67 24.65
CA GLN A 686 -27.95 17.52 23.51
C GLN A 686 -28.46 18.88 23.99
N ILE A 687 -28.37 19.89 23.11
CA ILE A 687 -28.92 21.21 23.32
C ILE A 687 -29.92 21.50 22.21
N GLY A 688 -31.09 22.01 22.60
CA GLY A 688 -32.09 22.48 21.66
C GLY A 688 -32.39 23.96 21.87
N TYR A 689 -33.02 24.59 20.89
CA TYR A 689 -33.48 25.96 20.94
C TYR A 689 -34.97 26.02 20.61
N ALA A 690 -35.75 26.56 21.50
CA ALA A 690 -37.18 26.77 21.30
C ALA A 690 -37.48 28.26 21.12
N LYS A 691 -38.32 28.60 20.16
CA LYS A 691 -38.75 29.98 19.94
C LYS A 691 -39.64 30.39 21.11
N LYS A 692 -39.34 31.57 21.68
CA LYS A 692 -40.14 32.13 22.80
C LYS A 692 -41.48 32.62 22.26
N GLN A 693 -42.59 32.21 22.94
CA GLN A 693 -43.93 32.70 22.56
C GLN A 693 -44.01 34.20 22.65
N ASN A 694 -44.62 34.83 21.62
CA ASN A 694 -44.83 36.26 21.52
C ASN A 694 -43.62 37.20 21.28
N THR A 695 -42.48 36.63 20.83
CA THR A 695 -41.32 37.43 20.44
C THR A 695 -40.83 37.05 19.04
N GLN A 696 -40.59 38.05 18.16
CA GLN A 696 -39.88 37.84 16.93
C GLN A 696 -38.39 37.66 17.29
N ASP A 697 -37.82 36.48 17.00
CA ASP A 697 -36.40 36.17 17.06
C ASP A 697 -35.73 35.98 18.46
N GLN A 698 -36.49 35.74 19.54
CA GLN A 698 -35.89 35.24 20.78
C GLN A 698 -36.04 33.70 20.92
N TYR A 699 -34.92 33.03 21.18
CA TYR A 699 -34.87 31.60 21.40
C TYR A 699 -34.44 31.28 22.84
N THR A 700 -35.08 30.29 23.46
CA THR A 700 -34.69 29.76 24.76
C THR A 700 -33.93 28.50 24.55
N LYS A 701 -32.73 28.43 25.11
CA LYS A 701 -31.87 27.24 25.10
C LYS A 701 -32.43 26.24 26.13
N PHE A 702 -32.45 24.97 25.77
CA PHE A 702 -32.80 23.88 26.68
C PHE A 702 -31.92 22.67 26.45
N ASP A 703 -31.74 21.87 27.49
CA ASP A 703 -30.90 20.67 27.49
C ASP A 703 -31.76 19.43 27.61
N TYR A 704 -31.31 18.35 27.02
CA TYR A 704 -31.87 17.01 27.20
C TYR A 704 -30.81 15.95 26.99
N ARG A 705 -31.11 14.72 27.39
CA ARG A 705 -30.31 13.53 27.03
C ARG A 705 -31.09 12.63 26.09
N GLU A 706 -30.39 11.79 25.35
CA GLU A 706 -31.03 10.80 24.49
C GLU A 706 -30.28 9.47 24.50
N HIS A 707 -31.02 8.38 24.50
CA HIS A 707 -30.56 7.06 24.13
C HIS A 707 -30.78 6.88 22.65
N VAL A 708 -29.75 6.48 21.92
CA VAL A 708 -29.81 6.22 20.48
C VAL A 708 -29.32 4.81 20.24
N TYR A 709 -30.17 3.94 19.73
CA TYR A 709 -29.85 2.60 19.27
C TYR A 709 -29.89 2.63 17.74
N SER A 710 -28.82 2.17 17.08
CA SER A 710 -28.77 2.16 15.62
C SER A 710 -28.36 0.79 15.11
N LEU A 711 -28.95 0.38 14.01
CA LEU A 711 -28.60 -0.82 13.27
C LEU A 711 -28.39 -0.42 11.81
N GLU A 712 -27.24 -0.79 11.27
CA GLU A 712 -26.89 -0.53 9.87
C GLU A 712 -26.39 -1.81 9.21
N MET A 713 -26.85 -2.07 7.99
CA MET A 713 -26.36 -3.10 7.09
C MET A 713 -25.69 -2.44 5.88
N GLN A 714 -24.49 -2.87 5.57
CA GLN A 714 -23.68 -2.36 4.45
C GLN A 714 -23.24 -3.49 3.53
N ILE A 715 -23.32 -3.27 2.22
CA ILE A 715 -22.77 -4.16 1.19
C ILE A 715 -21.79 -3.33 0.35
N PRO A 716 -20.54 -3.16 0.80
CA PRO A 716 -19.52 -2.44 0.04
C PRO A 716 -18.84 -3.37 -0.96
N LEU A 717 -18.76 -2.95 -2.22
CA LEU A 717 -18.13 -3.69 -3.31
C LEU A 717 -17.09 -2.85 -4.02
N SER A 718 -15.91 -3.43 -4.28
CA SER A 718 -14.81 -2.76 -4.97
C SER A 718 -14.21 -3.65 -6.05
N ILE A 719 -14.02 -3.12 -7.25
CA ILE A 719 -13.50 -3.87 -8.42
C ILE A 719 -12.40 -3.06 -9.09
N TYR A 720 -11.24 -3.69 -9.33
CA TYR A 720 -10.17 -3.13 -10.15
C TYR A 720 -10.24 -3.70 -11.57
N ARG A 721 -10.28 -2.83 -12.59
CA ARG A 721 -10.41 -3.26 -13.98
C ARG A 721 -9.58 -2.42 -14.92
N GLY A 722 -8.37 -2.92 -15.27
CA GLY A 722 -7.44 -2.19 -16.13
C GLY A 722 -7.09 -0.81 -15.54
N LYS A 723 -7.36 0.23 -16.30
CA LYS A 723 -7.09 1.62 -15.90
C LYS A 723 -8.13 2.24 -14.95
N THR A 724 -9.20 1.52 -14.57
CA THR A 724 -10.34 2.08 -13.80
C THR A 724 -10.61 1.25 -12.55
N ASN A 725 -10.83 1.95 -11.45
CA ASN A 725 -11.31 1.39 -10.18
C ASN A 725 -12.79 1.72 -10.02
N TYR A 726 -13.58 0.72 -9.67
CA TYR A 726 -15.00 0.85 -9.38
C TYR A 726 -15.25 0.54 -7.92
N SER A 727 -16.07 1.34 -7.25
CA SER A 727 -16.65 0.97 -5.96
C SER A 727 -18.13 1.32 -5.94
N TYR A 728 -18.93 0.43 -5.43
CA TYR A 728 -20.37 0.62 -5.33
C TYR A 728 -20.91 -0.13 -4.12
N GLY A 729 -22.04 0.29 -3.63
CA GLY A 729 -22.64 -0.38 -2.49
C GLY A 729 -23.98 0.19 -2.10
N ILE A 730 -24.57 -0.53 -1.15
CA ILE A 730 -25.88 -0.19 -0.55
C ILE A 730 -25.67 -0.18 0.96
N ASN A 731 -26.14 0.87 1.62
CA ASN A 731 -26.26 0.96 3.06
C ASN A 731 -27.75 1.12 3.42
N VAL A 732 -28.22 0.36 4.38
CA VAL A 732 -29.57 0.45 4.94
C VAL A 732 -29.44 0.52 6.44
N GLY A 733 -30.05 1.54 7.04
CA GLY A 733 -29.97 1.75 8.47
C GLY A 733 -31.29 2.17 9.09
N THR A 734 -31.42 1.90 10.38
CA THR A 734 -32.51 2.38 11.21
C THR A 734 -32.00 2.73 12.60
N SER A 735 -32.77 3.52 13.33
CA SER A 735 -32.44 3.84 14.72
C SER A 735 -33.71 3.96 15.58
N TYR A 736 -33.53 3.82 16.89
CA TYR A 736 -34.53 4.17 17.87
C TYR A 736 -33.91 5.19 18.82
N GLN A 737 -34.60 6.32 19.02
CA GLN A 737 -34.11 7.41 19.86
C GLN A 737 -35.15 7.71 20.95
N LYS A 738 -34.73 7.70 22.22
CA LYS A 738 -35.57 8.12 23.36
C LYS A 738 -34.86 9.27 24.06
N ARG A 739 -35.56 10.41 24.17
CA ARG A 739 -35.10 11.64 24.79
C ARG A 739 -35.67 11.75 26.21
N TYR A 740 -34.87 12.23 27.13
CA TYR A 740 -35.19 12.32 28.52
C TYR A 740 -34.42 13.45 29.21
N ASN A 741 -34.74 13.73 30.50
CA ASN A 741 -34.11 14.79 31.31
C ASN A 741 -34.19 16.17 30.63
N LEU A 742 -35.37 16.52 30.14
CA LEU A 742 -35.59 17.81 29.50
C LEU A 742 -35.52 18.93 30.55
N SER A 743 -34.64 19.94 30.36
CA SER A 743 -34.45 21.04 31.30
C SER A 743 -35.66 21.97 31.39
N ILE A 744 -36.55 21.96 30.40
CA ILE A 744 -37.85 22.66 30.40
C ILE A 744 -38.98 21.63 30.26
N PRO A 745 -39.47 21.02 31.33
CA PRO A 745 -40.44 19.93 31.28
C PRO A 745 -41.75 20.24 30.52
N THR A 746 -42.13 21.49 30.46
CA THR A 746 -43.38 21.95 29.84
C THR A 746 -43.23 22.42 28.40
N LEU A 747 -42.14 22.08 27.74
CA LEU A 747 -41.87 22.48 26.34
C LEU A 747 -42.85 21.85 25.37
N LYS A 748 -43.82 22.66 24.90
CA LYS A 748 -44.83 22.21 23.92
C LYS A 748 -44.19 21.81 22.59
N GLY A 749 -44.64 20.64 22.09
CA GLY A 749 -44.17 20.13 20.78
C GLY A 749 -42.78 19.47 20.79
N PHE A 750 -42.22 19.24 22.01
CA PHE A 750 -41.01 18.42 22.10
C PHE A 750 -41.37 16.95 21.86
N ILE A 751 -40.65 16.34 20.98
CA ILE A 751 -40.81 14.91 20.62
C ILE A 751 -39.76 14.14 21.39
N ASP A 752 -40.22 13.30 22.32
CA ASP A 752 -39.34 12.52 23.20
C ASP A 752 -38.93 11.16 22.62
N GLU A 753 -39.61 10.74 21.57
CA GLU A 753 -39.36 9.47 20.91
C GLU A 753 -39.30 9.63 19.38
N ILE A 754 -38.26 9.05 18.74
CA ILE A 754 -38.15 8.91 17.30
C ILE A 754 -37.96 7.42 17.01
N ALA A 755 -39.02 6.80 16.50
CA ALA A 755 -39.05 5.37 16.28
C ALA A 755 -38.72 5.02 14.83
N PHE A 756 -37.62 4.31 14.63
CA PHE A 756 -37.26 3.62 13.40
C PHE A 756 -37.28 4.46 12.10
N PRO A 757 -36.66 5.65 12.07
CA PRO A 757 -36.39 6.29 10.80
C PRO A 757 -35.56 5.36 9.92
N LEU A 758 -35.93 5.24 8.65
CA LEU A 758 -35.21 4.42 7.68
C LEU A 758 -34.27 5.30 6.85
N ASN A 759 -33.05 4.87 6.73
CA ASN A 759 -32.01 5.53 5.93
C ASN A 759 -31.49 4.55 4.88
N TYR A 760 -31.54 4.97 3.62
CA TYR A 760 -31.03 4.24 2.47
C TYR A 760 -29.96 5.06 1.79
N GLN A 761 -28.87 4.43 1.45
CA GLN A 761 -27.80 5.03 0.65
C GLN A 761 -27.35 4.04 -0.42
N VAL A 762 -27.28 4.54 -1.65
CA VAL A 762 -26.70 3.81 -2.77
C VAL A 762 -25.58 4.68 -3.36
N TYR A 763 -24.41 4.09 -3.54
CA TYR A 763 -23.29 4.80 -4.17
C TYR A 763 -22.66 4.02 -5.30
N PHE A 764 -22.16 4.75 -6.28
CA PHE A 764 -21.38 4.24 -7.40
C PHE A 764 -20.22 5.20 -7.68
N ASN A 765 -19.00 4.66 -7.71
CA ASN A 765 -17.79 5.41 -8.04
C ASN A 765 -17.05 4.66 -9.16
N SER A 766 -16.69 5.40 -10.20
CA SER A 766 -15.87 4.93 -11.31
C SER A 766 -14.76 5.95 -11.51
N ASN A 767 -13.54 5.61 -11.13
CA ASN A 767 -12.41 6.53 -11.18
C ASN A 767 -11.24 5.90 -11.94
N SER A 768 -10.66 6.64 -12.88
CA SER A 768 -9.39 6.26 -13.48
C SER A 768 -8.29 6.22 -12.43
N ARG A 769 -7.37 5.26 -12.54
CA ARG A 769 -6.17 5.22 -11.70
C ARG A 769 -5.37 6.51 -11.88
N ARG A 770 -4.82 7.01 -10.79
CA ARG A 770 -3.95 8.19 -10.78
C ARG A 770 -2.49 7.78 -10.95
N SER A 771 -1.72 8.57 -11.65
CA SER A 771 -0.27 8.55 -11.57
C SER A 771 0.20 9.17 -10.24
N GLN A 772 1.48 9.09 -9.94
CA GLN A 772 2.04 9.74 -8.74
C GLN A 772 1.82 11.27 -8.73
N MET A 773 1.89 11.90 -9.90
CA MET A 773 1.78 13.34 -10.04
C MET A 773 0.33 13.85 -10.18
N ASP A 774 -0.62 12.98 -10.49
CA ASP A 774 -2.02 13.38 -10.64
C ASP A 774 -2.62 13.82 -9.29
N LEU A 775 -3.18 15.02 -9.24
CA LEU A 775 -3.87 15.56 -8.07
C LEU A 775 -5.28 14.97 -7.89
N VAL A 776 -5.95 14.68 -8.99
CA VAL A 776 -7.28 14.06 -9.07
C VAL A 776 -7.29 13.01 -10.19
N PRO A 777 -8.27 12.08 -10.22
CA PRO A 777 -8.45 11.20 -11.37
C PRO A 777 -8.61 12.00 -12.66
N LYS A 778 -8.03 11.52 -13.77
CA LYS A 778 -8.22 12.14 -15.09
C LYS A 778 -9.65 11.99 -15.62
N TRP A 779 -10.30 10.88 -15.27
CA TRP A 779 -11.71 10.63 -15.52
C TRP A 779 -12.34 10.00 -14.29
N GLY A 780 -13.49 10.50 -13.89
CA GLY A 780 -14.20 9.93 -12.75
C GLY A 780 -15.68 10.35 -12.71
N GLN A 781 -16.50 9.44 -12.20
CA GLN A 781 -17.94 9.62 -12.00
C GLN A 781 -18.29 8.99 -10.66
N ASN A 782 -18.60 9.82 -9.67
CA ASN A 782 -19.00 9.36 -8.35
C ASN A 782 -20.42 9.89 -8.09
N ILE A 783 -21.33 8.99 -7.76
CA ILE A 783 -22.74 9.28 -7.51
C ILE A 783 -23.11 8.65 -6.18
N ASN A 784 -23.76 9.42 -5.33
CA ASN A 784 -24.26 8.97 -4.04
C ASN A 784 -25.69 9.48 -3.87
N VAL A 785 -26.63 8.57 -3.66
CA VAL A 785 -28.05 8.86 -3.47
C VAL A 785 -28.44 8.46 -2.05
N ILE A 786 -29.05 9.37 -1.31
CA ILE A 786 -29.49 9.18 0.07
C ILE A 786 -31.00 9.42 0.11
N TYR A 787 -31.71 8.53 0.75
CA TYR A 787 -33.12 8.69 1.08
C TYR A 787 -33.37 8.34 2.53
N ARG A 788 -33.95 9.28 3.30
CA ARG A 788 -34.34 9.09 4.69
C ARG A 788 -35.81 9.41 4.85
N HIS A 789 -36.52 8.62 5.60
CA HIS A 789 -37.92 8.89 5.93
C HIS A 789 -38.32 8.26 7.28
N VAL A 790 -39.43 8.71 7.83
CA VAL A 790 -40.02 8.17 9.07
C VAL A 790 -41.35 7.52 8.73
N PRO A 791 -41.39 6.22 8.43
CA PRO A 791 -42.61 5.57 7.96
C PRO A 791 -43.61 5.25 9.08
N PHE A 792 -43.17 5.12 10.35
CA PHE A 792 -43.96 4.56 11.46
C PHE A 792 -44.51 5.63 12.41
N GLU A 793 -44.09 6.90 12.29
CA GLU A 793 -44.45 8.00 13.15
C GLU A 793 -45.29 9.03 12.40
N ASN A 794 -46.56 9.27 12.83
CA ASN A 794 -47.46 10.22 12.16
C ASN A 794 -47.04 11.68 12.38
N ASP A 795 -46.58 12.00 13.60
CA ASP A 795 -46.21 13.39 13.96
C ASP A 795 -44.88 13.85 13.33
N LEU A 796 -44.01 12.91 12.93
CA LEU A 796 -42.74 13.17 12.30
C LEU A 796 -42.71 12.84 10.81
N LYS A 797 -43.86 12.65 10.16
CA LYS A 797 -43.89 12.39 8.73
C LYS A 797 -43.05 13.38 7.96
N GLY A 798 -42.12 12.85 7.20
CA GLY A 798 -41.25 13.64 6.35
C GLY A 798 -40.17 12.80 5.71
N TYR A 799 -39.51 13.36 4.75
CA TYR A 799 -38.39 12.70 4.07
C TYR A 799 -37.31 13.70 3.68
N LEU A 800 -36.10 13.17 3.57
CA LEU A 800 -34.95 13.80 2.91
C LEU A 800 -34.56 12.94 1.73
N PHE A 801 -34.50 13.53 0.56
CA PHE A 801 -33.88 12.95 -0.63
C PHE A 801 -32.65 13.80 -1.01
N ALA A 802 -31.46 13.20 -1.16
CA ALA A 802 -30.24 13.88 -1.57
C ALA A 802 -29.48 13.10 -2.62
N VAL A 803 -28.95 13.82 -3.60
CA VAL A 803 -28.04 13.29 -4.62
C VAL A 803 -26.76 14.10 -4.59
N ARG A 804 -25.62 13.42 -4.46
CA ARG A 804 -24.28 14.02 -4.52
C ARG A 804 -23.54 13.41 -5.68
N THR A 805 -23.05 14.25 -6.58
CA THR A 805 -22.20 13.78 -7.68
C THR A 805 -20.83 14.44 -7.63
N ASN A 806 -19.84 13.76 -8.17
CA ASN A 806 -18.49 14.31 -8.30
C ASN A 806 -17.89 13.77 -9.60
N PHE A 807 -17.70 14.66 -10.55
CA PHE A 807 -17.14 14.35 -11.86
C PHE A 807 -15.73 14.88 -11.97
N TYR A 808 -14.85 14.09 -12.56
CA TYR A 808 -13.46 14.43 -12.83
C TYR A 808 -13.21 14.40 -14.32
N PHE A 809 -12.43 15.37 -14.79
CA PHE A 809 -12.01 15.50 -16.18
C PHE A 809 -10.52 15.88 -16.24
N PRO A 810 -9.82 15.55 -17.34
CA PRO A 810 -8.46 16.02 -17.54
C PRO A 810 -8.43 17.55 -17.61
N GLY A 811 -7.37 18.15 -17.09
CA GLY A 811 -7.10 19.57 -17.24
C GLY A 811 -6.45 19.90 -18.60
N PHE A 812 -6.12 21.16 -18.80
CA PHE A 812 -5.51 21.66 -20.06
C PHE A 812 -4.07 21.17 -20.22
N PHE A 813 -3.35 20.86 -19.12
CA PHE A 813 -1.97 20.43 -19.15
C PHE A 813 -1.79 19.08 -18.44
N THR A 814 -0.64 18.43 -18.63
CA THR A 814 -0.32 17.17 -17.96
C THR A 814 -0.39 17.29 -16.45
N ASN A 815 -1.03 16.32 -15.79
CA ASN A 815 -1.29 16.27 -14.35
C ASN A 815 -2.16 17.40 -13.77
N HIS A 816 -2.74 18.25 -14.62
CA HIS A 816 -3.84 19.12 -14.22
C HIS A 816 -5.16 18.33 -14.24
N GLY A 817 -6.14 18.80 -13.48
CA GLY A 817 -7.47 18.16 -13.43
C GLY A 817 -8.58 19.12 -13.10
N PHE A 818 -9.74 18.87 -13.67
CA PHE A 818 -10.96 19.59 -13.42
C PHE A 818 -11.94 18.71 -12.63
N GLN A 819 -12.56 19.26 -11.61
CA GLN A 819 -13.53 18.60 -10.74
C GLN A 819 -14.81 19.42 -10.70
N ALA A 820 -15.95 18.76 -10.93
CA ALA A 820 -17.28 19.35 -10.80
C ALA A 820 -18.13 18.52 -9.83
N ARG A 821 -18.59 19.13 -8.74
CA ARG A 821 -19.48 18.51 -7.76
C ARG A 821 -20.86 19.15 -7.90
N LEU A 822 -21.83 18.40 -8.44
CA LEU A 822 -23.22 18.80 -8.50
C LEU A 822 -24.01 18.05 -7.44
N SER A 823 -24.73 18.75 -6.59
CA SER A 823 -25.52 18.15 -5.53
C SER A 823 -26.91 18.76 -5.49
N TYR A 824 -27.88 17.94 -5.15
CA TYR A 824 -29.28 18.32 -4.99
C TYR A 824 -29.88 17.66 -3.76
N GLN A 825 -30.74 18.37 -3.04
CA GLN A 825 -31.53 17.80 -1.95
C GLN A 825 -32.94 18.35 -1.92
N LYS A 826 -33.85 17.55 -1.38
CA LYS A 826 -35.24 17.93 -1.12
C LYS A 826 -35.65 17.41 0.25
N ASN A 827 -36.10 18.30 1.11
CA ASN A 827 -36.63 17.97 2.44
C ASN A 827 -38.11 18.34 2.48
N GLU A 828 -38.96 17.42 2.92
CA GLU A 828 -40.39 17.71 3.17
C GLU A 828 -40.81 17.11 4.51
N GLY A 829 -41.78 17.73 5.18
CA GLY A 829 -42.36 17.29 6.45
C GLY A 829 -41.62 17.76 7.69
N ARG A 830 -41.97 17.21 8.84
CA ARG A 830 -41.40 17.56 10.16
C ARG A 830 -40.05 16.96 10.45
N TYR A 831 -39.73 15.78 9.88
CA TYR A 831 -38.42 15.15 10.01
C TYR A 831 -37.42 15.88 9.12
N LEU A 832 -36.86 16.95 9.64
CA LEU A 832 -35.84 17.74 9.00
C LEU A 832 -34.49 17.09 9.36
N GLY A 833 -33.93 16.35 8.39
CA GLY A 833 -32.53 15.95 8.49
C GLY A 833 -31.60 17.15 8.35
N SER A 834 -30.35 17.01 8.76
CA SER A 834 -29.26 17.95 8.45
C SER A 834 -29.07 18.08 6.94
N TYR A 835 -28.46 19.17 6.49
CA TYR A 835 -28.02 19.28 5.09
C TYR A 835 -27.08 18.14 4.73
N ASP A 836 -27.41 17.40 3.67
CA ASP A 836 -26.63 16.28 3.16
C ASP A 836 -25.84 16.59 1.90
N ILE A 837 -25.82 17.85 1.46
CA ILE A 837 -25.05 18.32 0.31
C ILE A 837 -23.90 19.21 0.74
N PRO A 838 -22.75 19.19 0.03
CA PRO A 838 -21.63 20.08 0.35
C PRO A 838 -22.00 21.54 0.12
N MET A 839 -21.68 22.38 1.10
CA MET A 839 -21.93 23.82 1.06
C MET A 839 -20.86 24.56 0.25
N VAL A 840 -21.21 25.73 -0.23
CA VAL A 840 -20.29 26.65 -0.91
C VAL A 840 -19.25 27.24 0.05
N SER A 841 -18.11 27.61 -0.46
CA SER A 841 -17.05 28.25 0.32
C SER A 841 -17.53 29.55 0.95
N GLY A 842 -17.26 29.71 2.27
CA GLY A 842 -17.69 30.91 3.00
C GLY A 842 -19.19 30.96 3.37
N TYR A 843 -19.90 29.83 3.31
CA TYR A 843 -21.33 29.73 3.64
C TYR A 843 -21.71 30.38 4.99
N ALA A 844 -20.87 30.25 6.01
CA ALA A 844 -21.13 30.85 7.34
C ALA A 844 -21.03 32.40 7.38
N HIS A 845 -20.58 33.04 6.32
CA HIS A 845 -20.33 34.49 6.28
C HIS A 845 -21.43 35.30 5.56
N PHE A 846 -22.50 34.64 5.14
CA PHE A 846 -23.66 35.34 4.55
C PHE A 846 -24.97 34.67 4.95
N ASP A 847 -26.04 35.41 4.94
CA ASP A 847 -27.38 34.87 5.24
C ASP A 847 -27.87 34.11 4.00
N SER A 848 -28.03 32.80 4.17
CA SER A 848 -28.48 31.94 3.08
C SER A 848 -29.88 31.42 3.33
N PRO A 849 -30.77 31.48 2.32
CA PRO A 849 -31.99 30.73 2.36
C PRO A 849 -31.68 29.22 2.36
N ARG A 850 -32.71 28.40 2.46
CA ARG A 850 -32.61 26.94 2.30
C ARG A 850 -31.79 26.58 1.05
N VAL A 851 -30.83 25.69 1.24
CA VAL A 851 -29.95 25.21 0.14
C VAL A 851 -30.55 23.95 -0.44
N ASP A 852 -31.02 24.03 -1.67
CA ASP A 852 -31.59 22.87 -2.37
C ASP A 852 -30.60 22.25 -3.38
N ASN A 853 -29.65 23.02 -3.91
CA ASN A 853 -28.61 22.48 -4.80
C ASN A 853 -27.32 23.31 -4.75
N THR A 854 -26.22 22.66 -5.08
CA THR A 854 -24.91 23.30 -5.20
C THR A 854 -24.13 22.75 -6.39
N LEU A 855 -23.34 23.61 -7.04
CA LEU A 855 -22.34 23.23 -8.04
C LEU A 855 -21.00 23.83 -7.63
N LEU A 856 -20.04 22.96 -7.30
CA LEU A 856 -18.69 23.35 -6.88
C LEU A 856 -17.70 22.93 -7.96
N LEU A 857 -17.07 23.92 -8.57
CA LEU A 857 -16.09 23.74 -9.64
C LEU A 857 -14.68 23.98 -9.12
N ASN A 858 -13.75 23.07 -9.42
CA ASN A 858 -12.35 23.20 -9.03
C ASN A 858 -11.42 22.82 -10.21
N TYR A 859 -10.47 23.69 -10.52
CA TYR A 859 -9.38 23.41 -11.44
C TYR A 859 -8.09 23.30 -10.67
N ARG A 860 -7.46 22.10 -10.64
CA ARG A 860 -6.29 21.77 -9.82
C ARG A 860 -5.06 21.63 -10.71
N PHE A 861 -3.91 22.13 -10.22
CA PHE A 861 -2.65 22.10 -10.95
C PHE A 861 -1.44 21.96 -10.01
N PRO A 862 -0.42 21.16 -10.39
CA PRO A 862 0.86 21.16 -9.69
C PRO A 862 1.64 22.43 -10.00
N ILE A 863 2.38 22.95 -9.02
CA ILE A 863 3.23 24.14 -9.17
C ILE A 863 4.69 23.72 -9.27
N SER A 864 5.18 22.96 -8.27
CA SER A 864 6.56 22.52 -8.24
C SER A 864 6.77 21.30 -7.36
N TYR A 865 7.89 20.63 -7.54
CA TYR A 865 8.36 19.48 -6.76
C TYR A 865 9.75 19.80 -6.18
N PRO A 866 9.81 20.57 -5.06
CA PRO A 866 11.07 21.16 -4.59
C PRO A 866 12.02 20.16 -3.92
N ASP A 867 11.51 19.12 -3.26
CA ASP A 867 12.27 18.20 -2.40
C ASP A 867 13.04 18.94 -1.29
N TRP A 868 12.39 19.91 -0.63
CA TRP A 868 13.02 20.75 0.38
C TRP A 868 13.02 20.14 1.77
N THR A 869 14.18 20.11 2.40
CA THR A 869 14.32 19.71 3.81
C THR A 869 14.35 20.95 4.69
N ILE A 870 13.40 21.07 5.61
CA ILE A 870 13.34 22.13 6.62
C ILE A 870 13.82 21.56 7.96
N GLY A 871 15.12 21.54 8.17
CA GLY A 871 15.74 20.99 9.39
C GLY A 871 15.26 19.58 9.73
N GLN A 872 14.81 19.37 10.97
CA GLN A 872 14.18 18.14 11.44
C GLN A 872 12.64 18.18 11.34
N LEU A 873 12.07 19.34 11.00
CA LEU A 873 10.63 19.57 11.12
C LEU A 873 9.83 19.06 9.94
N ALA A 874 10.28 19.34 8.71
CA ALA A 874 9.49 19.00 7.53
C ALA A 874 10.36 18.67 6.31
N TYR A 875 9.75 17.90 5.39
CA TYR A 875 10.26 17.64 4.05
C TYR A 875 9.14 17.89 3.03
N ILE A 876 9.26 18.97 2.25
CA ILE A 876 8.24 19.40 1.29
C ILE A 876 8.48 18.72 -0.05
N LYS A 877 7.51 17.92 -0.49
CA LYS A 877 7.56 17.15 -1.73
C LYS A 877 6.95 17.90 -2.92
N ARG A 878 5.83 18.58 -2.70
CA ARG A 878 5.05 19.20 -3.78
C ARG A 878 4.35 20.46 -3.30
N PHE A 879 4.36 21.50 -4.16
CA PHE A 879 3.39 22.60 -4.10
C PHE A 879 2.38 22.44 -5.21
N HIS A 880 1.11 22.67 -4.90
CA HIS A 880 0.02 22.63 -5.85
C HIS A 880 -1.03 23.72 -5.55
N GLY A 881 -1.80 24.09 -6.55
CA GLY A 881 -2.85 25.09 -6.40
C GLY A 881 -4.16 24.62 -7.01
N TYR A 882 -5.20 25.38 -6.74
CA TYR A 882 -6.49 25.23 -7.39
C TYR A 882 -7.22 26.58 -7.49
N LEU A 883 -7.99 26.72 -8.55
CA LEU A 883 -8.99 27.77 -8.74
C LEU A 883 -10.35 27.16 -8.50
N PHE A 884 -11.27 27.89 -7.89
CA PHE A 884 -12.61 27.39 -7.65
C PHE A 884 -13.69 28.45 -7.93
N ALA A 885 -14.91 27.98 -8.24
CA ALA A 885 -16.12 28.74 -8.36
C ALA A 885 -17.31 27.91 -7.86
N ASP A 886 -18.02 28.42 -6.88
CA ASP A 886 -19.11 27.73 -6.20
C ASP A 886 -20.44 28.42 -6.48
N TYR A 887 -21.45 27.63 -6.80
CA TYR A 887 -22.83 28.07 -7.08
C TYR A 887 -23.78 27.40 -6.10
N GLN A 888 -24.78 28.15 -5.64
CA GLN A 888 -25.82 27.66 -4.74
C GLN A 888 -27.18 28.07 -5.31
N ASN A 889 -28.18 27.20 -5.23
CA ASN A 889 -29.50 27.38 -5.79
C ASN A 889 -29.42 27.93 -7.23
N ILE A 890 -28.88 27.12 -8.12
CA ILE A 890 -28.43 27.52 -9.47
C ILE A 890 -29.53 28.28 -10.26
N GLN A 891 -30.80 27.93 -10.05
CA GLN A 891 -31.92 28.59 -10.71
C GLN A 891 -32.05 30.09 -10.30
N ASP A 892 -31.68 30.43 -9.06
CA ASP A 892 -31.78 31.77 -8.53
C ASP A 892 -30.49 32.59 -8.77
N SER A 893 -29.38 31.91 -9.10
CA SER A 893 -28.05 32.53 -9.19
C SER A 893 -27.79 33.36 -10.43
N LYS A 894 -28.71 33.39 -11.41
CA LYS A 894 -28.54 34.06 -12.71
C LYS A 894 -27.19 33.71 -13.39
N GLY A 895 -26.65 32.54 -13.14
CA GLY A 895 -25.36 32.07 -13.69
C GLY A 895 -24.11 32.68 -13.04
N GLN A 896 -24.23 33.42 -11.94
CA GLN A 896 -23.08 33.98 -11.21
C GLN A 896 -22.69 33.09 -10.03
N PRO A 897 -21.37 32.85 -9.82
CA PRO A 897 -20.92 32.12 -8.65
C PRO A 897 -21.16 32.93 -7.38
N ILE A 898 -21.59 32.26 -6.31
CA ILE A 898 -21.81 32.87 -5.00
C ILE A 898 -20.48 33.05 -4.24
N SER A 899 -19.50 32.20 -4.52
CA SER A 899 -18.13 32.38 -4.08
C SER A 899 -17.14 31.83 -5.09
N TYR A 900 -15.96 32.44 -5.16
CA TYR A 900 -14.85 32.00 -6.01
C TYR A 900 -13.52 32.43 -5.42
N GLY A 901 -12.44 31.82 -5.89
CA GLY A 901 -11.13 32.17 -5.39
C GLY A 901 -10.01 31.20 -5.76
N ILE A 902 -8.94 31.24 -4.98
CA ILE A 902 -7.72 30.48 -5.18
C ILE A 902 -7.30 29.79 -3.88
N GLY A 903 -6.76 28.60 -4.02
CA GLY A 903 -6.08 27.89 -2.93
C GLY A 903 -4.67 27.46 -3.33
N LEU A 904 -3.76 27.51 -2.38
CA LEU A 904 -2.39 27.01 -2.48
C LEU A 904 -2.16 25.99 -1.39
N SER A 905 -1.46 24.90 -1.70
CA SER A 905 -1.20 23.81 -0.77
C SER A 905 0.19 23.24 -0.95
N ALA A 906 0.73 22.70 0.14
CA ALA A 906 1.99 21.95 0.15
C ALA A 906 1.78 20.56 0.71
N ASP A 907 2.32 19.54 0.02
CA ASP A 907 2.40 18.19 0.52
C ASP A 907 3.78 17.95 1.14
N PHE A 908 3.81 17.44 2.37
CA PHE A 908 5.05 17.29 3.12
C PHE A 908 4.98 16.15 4.14
N ASN A 909 6.15 15.71 4.60
CA ASN A 909 6.30 14.80 5.74
C ASN A 909 6.80 15.57 6.95
N MET A 910 6.20 15.33 8.13
CA MET A 910 6.63 15.94 9.40
C MET A 910 7.68 15.07 10.09
N PHE A 911 8.62 15.70 10.80
CA PHE A 911 9.62 15.06 11.67
C PHE A 911 10.41 13.90 11.02
N LYS A 912 10.50 13.91 9.67
CA LYS A 912 11.12 12.84 8.85
C LYS A 912 10.45 11.47 8.98
N TYR A 913 9.17 11.45 9.34
CA TYR A 913 8.38 10.23 9.28
C TYR A 913 7.92 9.95 7.84
N VAL A 914 7.98 8.70 7.44
CA VAL A 914 7.59 8.26 6.09
C VAL A 914 6.09 8.43 5.86
N LEU A 915 5.29 8.21 6.89
CA LEU A 915 3.83 8.38 6.89
C LEU A 915 3.38 9.04 8.20
N PRO A 916 2.26 9.73 8.20
CA PRO A 916 1.44 10.11 7.04
C PRO A 916 2.07 11.20 6.18
N ASP A 917 1.61 11.32 4.94
CA ASP A 917 1.84 12.51 4.13
C ASP A 917 0.84 13.59 4.57
N PHE A 918 1.34 14.76 4.91
CA PHE A 918 0.54 15.90 5.35
C PHE A 918 0.33 16.89 4.21
N GLY A 919 -0.85 17.54 4.22
CA GLY A 919 -1.16 18.65 3.36
C GLY A 919 -1.51 19.89 4.21
N ILE A 920 -0.85 21.01 3.97
CA ILE A 920 -1.24 22.31 4.51
C ILE A 920 -1.62 23.21 3.35
N GLY A 921 -2.74 23.93 3.51
CA GLY A 921 -3.23 24.82 2.47
C GLY A 921 -3.78 26.13 3.01
N ALA A 922 -3.64 27.17 2.20
CA ALA A 922 -4.32 28.45 2.40
C ALA A 922 -5.27 28.70 1.22
N LYS A 923 -6.46 29.16 1.52
CA LYS A 923 -7.51 29.44 0.54
C LYS A 923 -8.01 30.87 0.76
N LEU A 924 -8.16 31.63 -0.30
CA LEU A 924 -8.76 32.96 -0.31
C LEU A 924 -10.05 32.86 -1.12
N SER A 925 -11.18 33.16 -0.45
CA SER A 925 -12.51 33.11 -1.03
C SER A 925 -13.06 34.52 -1.13
N TYR A 926 -13.57 34.90 -2.30
CA TYR A 926 -14.40 36.07 -2.46
C TYR A 926 -15.88 35.65 -2.43
N ILE A 927 -16.67 36.28 -1.59
CA ILE A 927 -18.12 36.01 -1.44
C ILE A 927 -18.90 37.09 -2.22
N ASN A 928 -19.55 36.63 -3.28
CA ASN A 928 -20.38 37.49 -4.16
C ASN A 928 -21.85 37.41 -3.72
N HIS A 929 -22.12 37.78 -2.47
CA HIS A 929 -23.49 37.82 -1.93
C HIS A 929 -23.76 39.16 -1.27
N PRO A 930 -24.96 39.78 -1.44
CA PRO A 930 -25.28 41.09 -0.87
C PRO A 930 -25.23 41.16 0.67
N SER A 931 -25.65 40.08 1.35
CA SER A 931 -25.63 39.99 2.81
C SER A 931 -24.28 39.53 3.39
N ALA A 932 -23.24 39.47 2.57
CA ALA A 932 -21.94 39.01 3.06
C ALA A 932 -21.39 39.95 4.14
N LYS A 933 -21.23 39.44 5.35
CA LYS A 933 -20.59 40.12 6.49
C LYS A 933 -19.13 40.43 6.22
N GLN A 934 -18.49 39.58 5.46
CA GLN A 934 -17.11 39.71 5.00
C GLN A 934 -17.01 39.19 3.56
N LYS A 935 -16.54 40.04 2.64
CA LYS A 935 -16.44 39.67 1.22
C LYS A 935 -15.20 38.81 0.90
N ILE A 936 -14.12 39.04 1.62
CA ILE A 936 -12.88 38.27 1.44
C ILE A 936 -12.64 37.44 2.68
N VAL A 937 -12.69 36.14 2.55
CA VAL A 937 -12.53 35.18 3.65
C VAL A 937 -11.28 34.31 3.41
N PRO A 938 -10.24 34.51 4.21
CA PRO A 938 -9.12 33.58 4.26
C PRO A 938 -9.53 32.34 5.05
N SER A 939 -9.10 31.17 4.60
CA SER A 939 -9.25 29.91 5.33
C SER A 939 -8.00 29.05 5.19
N PHE A 940 -7.74 28.23 6.19
CA PHE A 940 -6.63 27.30 6.21
C PHE A 940 -7.17 25.88 6.22
N SER A 941 -6.46 24.99 5.59
CA SER A 941 -6.76 23.55 5.60
C SER A 941 -5.53 22.79 6.04
N PHE A 942 -5.77 21.76 6.83
CA PHE A 942 -4.79 20.77 7.18
C PHE A 942 -5.40 19.40 6.89
N ASN A 943 -4.71 18.60 6.13
CA ASN A 943 -5.14 17.24 5.83
C ASN A 943 -3.96 16.28 5.94
N TYR A 944 -4.25 15.00 6.01
CA TYR A 944 -3.23 13.96 5.99
C TYR A 944 -3.75 12.75 5.21
N SER A 945 -2.81 11.97 4.68
CA SER A 945 -3.11 10.72 3.96
C SER A 945 -2.08 9.63 4.34
N TYR A 946 -2.58 8.41 4.39
CA TYR A 946 -1.77 7.23 4.68
C TYR A 946 -1.44 6.44 3.41
#